data_84ef940545ff33dadc0b05bbbef3ded1
#
_entry.id   84ef940545ff33dadc0b05bbbef3ded1
#
_cell.length_a   1.000
_cell.length_b   1.000
_cell.length_c   1.000
_cell.angle_alpha   90.00
_cell.angle_beta   90.00
_cell.angle_gamma   90.00
#
_symmetry.space_group_name_H-M   'P 1'
#
loop_
_entity.id
_entity.type
_entity.pdbx_description
1 polymer ?
#
loop_
_entity_poly.entity_id
_entity_poly.type
_entity_poly.pdbx_seq_one_letter_code
_entity_poly.pdbx_strand_id
1 'polypeptide(L)'
;MRRLFLSFCLFAWAGALAQTPAATPPAGPIPLEAFTKFDEFGGVKISPDGGFIAVLTGKHGRSKILFIDLKNKKTLAGIEVPQDCEIDEYHWVSPTRIIYMLSQRQGANVEPTPTGEIFAINRDGSSSRKIYGYRAEESSLDTRLATRKASFATAELLSDLRKDSDHILIAEFPWRHLGNVWEANPDVKPLISRLEVYSGKKQQLDMVPLRGASLLLDHDDNVRFAFGRDERAKLAVSWKPQPGSEWTSFELEGFVDESVVPRRFSSDDRSVFLTGLREGETFDGLYRLDLQTKQIEKVYAFDDSDVRSVVADFADREVIGVRSYSDKRRDFWLRKDDAAAKTYQSLQRAFGNQRVTVTSTSEDGRLAVVFVDSDVNPGDYYLFDTTSMHADFLRAGRIWIEPKQMLPKEPIALKARDGLQLHGYVTRAAGDGPHPMVVLPHGGPHGIRDWWEFDPEVQLLANRGYTVLQVNFRGSGGYGAEFERAGYGEWGAKMQDDLTDATRWAIEQKIAPADRICIYGASYGGFAALMGAAREPDLYRCAIGYSGVYDLELLHESADPASPNDVAYLDRALGTDVAKQRAQSPVYNAQSIKAPVLLIHGSADRTAVLEHAKRMRAALEDNHKKVEWLALRGEGHGTYDENTRREVSERILQFLDANLMHVTAAVK
;
A
#
# COMPACT_ATOMS: atom_id res chain seq x y z
N MET A 1 -22.98 46.66 -54.65
CA MET A 1 -21.93 46.49 -53.63
C MET A 1 -22.63 46.23 -52.31
N ARG A 2 -22.82 44.96 -51.96
CA ARG A 2 -23.41 44.55 -50.70
C ARG A 2 -22.33 43.79 -49.92
N ARG A 3 -21.89 44.29 -48.77
CA ARG A 3 -20.99 43.60 -47.83
C ARG A 3 -21.85 42.69 -46.93
N LEU A 4 -21.62 41.39 -47.00
CA LEU A 4 -22.13 40.42 -46.04
C LEU A 4 -21.25 40.48 -44.80
N PHE A 5 -21.82 40.72 -43.64
CA PHE A 5 -21.26 40.46 -42.31
C PHE A 5 -21.64 39.04 -41.92
N LEU A 6 -20.62 38.16 -41.78
CA LEU A 6 -20.81 36.87 -41.11
C LEU A 6 -20.65 37.09 -39.60
N SER A 7 -21.75 36.92 -38.87
CA SER A 7 -21.77 36.89 -37.42
C SER A 7 -21.42 35.48 -36.97
N PHE A 8 -20.28 35.32 -36.28
CA PHE A 8 -19.88 34.08 -35.62
C PHE A 8 -20.64 34.04 -34.26
N CYS A 9 -21.64 33.18 -34.13
CA CYS A 9 -22.24 32.83 -32.82
C CYS A 9 -21.35 31.80 -32.14
N LEU A 10 -20.62 32.25 -31.13
CA LEU A 10 -20.00 31.37 -30.13
C LEU A 10 -21.10 30.80 -29.24
N PHE A 11 -21.50 29.56 -29.45
CA PHE A 11 -22.31 28.82 -28.49
C PHE A 11 -21.36 28.32 -27.39
N ALA A 12 -21.36 29.00 -26.25
CA ALA A 12 -20.84 28.48 -25.00
C ALA A 12 -21.81 27.40 -24.49
N TRP A 13 -21.45 26.14 -24.64
CA TRP A 13 -22.10 25.05 -23.94
C TRP A 13 -21.62 25.05 -22.48
N ALA A 14 -22.44 25.66 -21.61
CA ALA A 14 -22.36 25.42 -20.18
C ALA A 14 -22.99 24.06 -19.91
N GLY A 15 -22.18 23.02 -19.79
CA GLY A 15 -22.61 21.72 -19.30
C GLY A 15 -23.08 21.86 -17.86
N ALA A 16 -24.38 21.73 -17.65
CA ALA A 16 -24.98 21.66 -16.33
C ALA A 16 -24.48 20.36 -15.65
N LEU A 17 -23.45 20.47 -14.80
CA LEU A 17 -23.18 19.50 -13.77
C LEU A 17 -24.44 19.39 -12.91
N ALA A 18 -25.07 18.23 -12.91
CA ALA A 18 -26.18 17.93 -11.99
C ALA A 18 -25.63 18.06 -10.55
N GLN A 19 -25.78 19.21 -9.96
CA GLN A 19 -25.59 19.41 -8.54
C GLN A 19 -26.66 18.61 -7.81
N THR A 20 -26.27 17.50 -7.20
CA THR A 20 -27.04 16.91 -6.11
C THR A 20 -27.26 18.00 -5.07
N PRO A 21 -28.49 18.17 -4.54
CA PRO A 21 -28.74 19.19 -3.52
C PRO A 21 -27.77 18.91 -2.34
N ALA A 22 -27.04 19.94 -1.96
CA ALA A 22 -26.11 19.89 -0.84
C ALA A 22 -26.92 19.47 0.40
N ALA A 23 -26.68 18.26 0.88
CA ALA A 23 -27.13 17.83 2.19
C ALA A 23 -26.53 18.79 3.22
N THR A 24 -27.40 19.39 4.04
CA THR A 24 -26.94 20.20 5.18
C THR A 24 -26.03 19.31 6.04
N PRO A 25 -24.81 19.73 6.38
CA PRO A 25 -23.93 18.91 7.23
C PRO A 25 -24.68 18.52 8.50
N PRO A 26 -24.61 17.28 8.97
CA PRO A 26 -25.21 16.91 10.24
C PRO A 26 -24.62 17.79 11.35
N ALA A 27 -25.47 18.34 12.21
CA ALA A 27 -25.08 19.20 13.32
C ALA A 27 -24.48 18.35 14.47
N GLY A 28 -23.33 17.73 14.23
CA GLY A 28 -22.65 16.90 15.22
C GLY A 28 -21.44 16.15 14.63
N PRO A 29 -20.64 15.50 15.49
CA PRO A 29 -19.50 14.71 15.02
C PRO A 29 -19.99 13.54 14.16
N ILE A 30 -19.22 13.22 13.11
CA ILE A 30 -19.49 12.09 12.22
C ILE A 30 -19.45 10.79 13.06
N PRO A 31 -20.40 9.85 12.88
CA PRO A 31 -20.41 8.60 13.62
C PRO A 31 -19.08 7.86 13.53
N LEU A 32 -18.62 7.25 14.62
CA LEU A 32 -17.36 6.52 14.67
C LEU A 32 -17.28 5.43 13.60
N GLU A 33 -18.37 4.74 13.38
CA GLU A 33 -18.51 3.67 12.39
C GLU A 33 -18.17 4.13 10.97
N ALA A 34 -18.34 5.40 10.65
CA ALA A 34 -17.98 5.94 9.33
C ALA A 34 -16.46 5.83 9.06
N PHE A 35 -15.66 5.87 10.10
CA PHE A 35 -14.20 5.76 10.00
C PHE A 35 -13.69 4.33 10.23
N THR A 36 -14.41 3.50 10.99
CA THR A 36 -13.96 2.15 11.36
C THR A 36 -14.44 1.06 10.41
N LYS A 37 -15.49 1.28 9.63
CA LYS A 37 -15.91 0.38 8.55
C LYS A 37 -14.83 0.24 7.48
N PHE A 38 -14.72 -0.96 6.93
CA PHE A 38 -13.93 -1.20 5.73
C PHE A 38 -14.60 -0.62 4.49
N ASP A 39 -13.84 -0.47 3.41
CA ASP A 39 -14.39 -0.01 2.14
C ASP A 39 -15.45 -0.97 1.62
N GLU A 40 -16.56 -0.44 1.14
CA GLU A 40 -17.64 -1.26 0.56
C GLU A 40 -17.17 -1.92 -0.74
N PHE A 41 -16.30 -1.23 -1.49
CA PHE A 41 -15.78 -1.68 -2.77
C PHE A 41 -14.26 -1.83 -2.71
N GLY A 42 -13.77 -3.05 -2.97
CA GLY A 42 -12.35 -3.39 -2.99
C GLY A 42 -11.69 -3.20 -4.37
N GLY A 43 -12.45 -2.89 -5.40
CA GLY A 43 -11.94 -2.65 -6.75
C GLY A 43 -12.99 -2.81 -7.83
N VAL A 44 -12.75 -2.15 -8.97
CA VAL A 44 -13.55 -2.25 -10.19
C VAL A 44 -12.60 -2.51 -11.35
N LYS A 45 -12.86 -3.56 -12.15
CA LYS A 45 -12.07 -3.88 -13.35
C LYS A 45 -12.98 -4.06 -14.56
N ILE A 46 -12.63 -3.43 -15.68
CA ILE A 46 -13.37 -3.57 -16.94
C ILE A 46 -12.93 -4.81 -17.71
N SER A 47 -13.86 -5.46 -18.41
CA SER A 47 -13.54 -6.59 -19.29
C SER A 47 -12.73 -6.15 -20.52
N PRO A 48 -11.91 -7.04 -21.13
CA PRO A 48 -11.09 -6.72 -22.31
C PRO A 48 -11.89 -6.11 -23.46
N ASP A 49 -13.13 -6.58 -23.70
CA ASP A 49 -14.02 -6.06 -24.75
C ASP A 49 -14.75 -4.74 -24.37
N GLY A 50 -14.55 -4.23 -23.15
CA GLY A 50 -15.18 -3.01 -22.67
C GLY A 50 -16.68 -3.14 -22.38
N GLY A 51 -17.28 -4.34 -22.49
CA GLY A 51 -18.73 -4.53 -22.34
C GLY A 51 -19.20 -4.70 -20.90
N PHE A 52 -18.31 -5.08 -19.99
CA PHE A 52 -18.66 -5.46 -18.63
C PHE A 52 -17.66 -4.91 -17.61
N ILE A 53 -18.12 -4.79 -16.37
CA ILE A 53 -17.24 -4.58 -15.21
C ILE A 53 -17.43 -5.69 -14.20
N ALA A 54 -16.35 -6.06 -13.53
CA ALA A 54 -16.34 -6.87 -12.32
C ALA A 54 -16.06 -5.95 -11.12
N VAL A 55 -16.89 -6.05 -10.09
CA VAL A 55 -16.83 -5.20 -8.89
C VAL A 55 -16.63 -6.08 -7.67
N LEU A 56 -15.51 -5.91 -6.98
CA LEU A 56 -15.23 -6.57 -5.70
C LEU A 56 -15.88 -5.78 -4.56
N THR A 57 -16.68 -6.45 -3.73
CA THR A 57 -17.36 -5.87 -2.59
C THR A 57 -17.13 -6.71 -1.32
N GLY A 58 -17.34 -6.11 -0.14
CA GLY A 58 -17.33 -6.82 1.12
C GLY A 58 -15.97 -7.37 1.54
N LYS A 59 -14.88 -6.71 1.15
CA LYS A 59 -13.54 -7.04 1.65
C LYS A 59 -13.53 -6.98 3.19
N HIS A 60 -12.84 -7.91 3.84
CA HIS A 60 -12.83 -8.12 5.30
C HIS A 60 -14.20 -8.59 5.90
N GLY A 61 -15.01 -9.29 5.09
CA GLY A 61 -16.29 -9.85 5.51
C GLY A 61 -16.75 -10.95 4.57
N ARG A 62 -17.91 -10.75 3.96
CA ARG A 62 -18.42 -11.62 2.89
C ARG A 62 -18.01 -11.07 1.53
N SER A 63 -16.81 -11.40 1.10
CA SER A 63 -16.29 -10.96 -0.20
C SER A 63 -17.11 -11.49 -1.35
N LYS A 64 -17.43 -10.60 -2.29
CA LYS A 64 -18.21 -10.90 -3.49
C LYS A 64 -17.62 -10.23 -4.71
N ILE A 65 -17.71 -10.87 -5.86
CA ILE A 65 -17.54 -10.22 -7.16
C ILE A 65 -18.89 -10.16 -7.85
N LEU A 66 -19.29 -8.99 -8.31
CA LEU A 66 -20.50 -8.76 -9.08
C LEU A 66 -20.11 -8.45 -10.53
N PHE A 67 -20.79 -9.09 -11.49
CA PHE A 67 -20.64 -8.83 -12.92
C PHE A 67 -21.75 -7.92 -13.41
N ILE A 68 -21.41 -6.79 -14.00
CA ILE A 68 -22.35 -5.77 -14.44
C ILE A 68 -22.18 -5.53 -15.94
N ASP A 69 -23.27 -5.66 -16.68
CA ASP A 69 -23.36 -5.30 -18.09
C ASP A 69 -23.47 -3.75 -18.18
N LEU A 70 -22.48 -3.13 -18.83
CA LEU A 70 -22.40 -1.68 -18.94
C LEU A 70 -23.48 -1.09 -19.86
N LYS A 71 -23.85 -1.82 -20.93
CA LYS A 71 -24.88 -1.38 -21.88
C LYS A 71 -26.26 -1.36 -21.25
N ASN A 72 -26.60 -2.41 -20.53
CA ASN A 72 -27.94 -2.59 -19.94
C ASN A 72 -28.01 -2.08 -18.48
N LYS A 73 -26.89 -1.71 -17.89
CA LYS A 73 -26.73 -1.30 -16.47
C LYS A 73 -27.32 -2.32 -15.50
N LYS A 74 -27.12 -3.62 -15.81
CA LYS A 74 -27.72 -4.74 -15.08
C LYS A 74 -26.66 -5.68 -14.53
N THR A 75 -26.81 -6.07 -13.27
CA THR A 75 -26.04 -7.18 -12.69
C THR A 75 -26.47 -8.49 -13.34
N LEU A 76 -25.52 -9.24 -13.90
CA LEU A 76 -25.74 -10.52 -14.55
C LEU A 76 -25.70 -11.66 -13.54
N ALA A 77 -24.63 -11.72 -12.77
CA ALA A 77 -24.34 -12.73 -11.80
C ALA A 77 -23.37 -12.19 -10.74
N GLY A 78 -23.05 -13.00 -9.76
CA GLY A 78 -22.04 -12.75 -8.78
C GLY A 78 -21.55 -14.03 -8.14
N ILE A 79 -20.40 -13.97 -7.53
CA ILE A 79 -19.86 -15.03 -6.67
C ILE A 79 -19.67 -14.46 -5.28
N GLU A 80 -20.08 -15.21 -4.27
CA GLU A 80 -19.81 -14.96 -2.87
C GLU A 80 -18.94 -16.10 -2.34
N VAL A 81 -17.86 -15.75 -1.64
CA VAL A 81 -16.98 -16.75 -1.03
C VAL A 81 -17.42 -17.08 0.40
N PRO A 82 -17.00 -18.22 0.97
CA PRO A 82 -17.28 -18.57 2.38
C PRO A 82 -16.89 -17.44 3.35
N GLN A 83 -17.57 -17.38 4.48
CA GLN A 83 -17.39 -16.30 5.46
C GLN A 83 -15.99 -16.22 6.07
N ASP A 84 -15.26 -17.34 6.10
CA ASP A 84 -13.86 -17.45 6.54
C ASP A 84 -12.85 -17.14 5.42
N CYS A 85 -13.33 -16.84 4.21
CA CYS A 85 -12.52 -16.53 3.06
C CYS A 85 -12.74 -15.08 2.59
N GLU A 86 -11.71 -14.51 1.99
CA GLU A 86 -11.72 -13.22 1.32
C GLU A 86 -11.14 -13.34 -0.09
N ILE A 87 -11.65 -12.54 -1.01
CA ILE A 87 -11.06 -12.43 -2.35
C ILE A 87 -9.96 -11.38 -2.27
N ASP A 88 -8.71 -11.81 -2.43
CA ASP A 88 -7.57 -10.92 -2.42
C ASP A 88 -7.41 -10.19 -3.74
N GLU A 89 -7.51 -10.96 -4.83
CA GLU A 89 -7.22 -10.50 -6.16
C GLU A 89 -8.13 -11.18 -7.18
N TYR A 90 -8.45 -10.48 -8.27
CA TYR A 90 -9.18 -11.04 -9.40
C TYR A 90 -8.77 -10.39 -10.72
N HIS A 91 -8.83 -11.14 -11.82
CA HIS A 91 -8.44 -10.67 -13.16
C HIS A 91 -9.38 -11.20 -14.23
N TRP A 92 -9.70 -10.34 -15.20
CA TRP A 92 -10.27 -10.80 -16.46
C TRP A 92 -9.20 -11.54 -17.26
N VAL A 93 -9.51 -12.75 -17.71
CA VAL A 93 -8.63 -13.55 -18.59
C VAL A 93 -9.23 -13.71 -19.98
N SER A 94 -10.48 -13.32 -20.14
CA SER A 94 -11.17 -13.17 -21.42
C SER A 94 -12.40 -12.26 -21.21
N PRO A 95 -13.10 -11.84 -22.28
CA PRO A 95 -14.35 -11.10 -22.14
C PRO A 95 -15.44 -11.82 -21.34
N THR A 96 -15.33 -13.13 -21.18
CA THR A 96 -16.37 -13.96 -20.53
C THR A 96 -15.94 -14.62 -19.23
N ARG A 97 -14.65 -14.56 -18.88
CA ARG A 97 -14.10 -15.34 -17.76
C ARG A 97 -13.15 -14.53 -16.90
N ILE A 98 -13.23 -14.72 -15.59
CA ILE A 98 -12.26 -14.20 -14.61
C ILE A 98 -11.58 -15.35 -13.87
N ILE A 99 -10.42 -15.04 -13.31
CA ILE A 99 -9.80 -15.78 -12.21
C ILE A 99 -9.83 -14.95 -10.95
N TYR A 100 -9.79 -15.62 -9.78
CA TYR A 100 -9.67 -14.95 -8.50
C TYR A 100 -8.90 -15.83 -7.51
N MET A 101 -8.25 -15.17 -6.54
CA MET A 101 -7.43 -15.77 -5.50
C MET A 101 -8.05 -15.50 -4.15
N LEU A 102 -7.84 -16.40 -3.20
CA LEU A 102 -8.45 -16.32 -1.86
C LEU A 102 -7.39 -16.29 -0.77
N SER A 103 -7.67 -15.50 0.26
CA SER A 103 -7.14 -15.68 1.61
C SER A 103 -8.19 -16.33 2.51
N GLN A 104 -7.75 -17.09 3.49
CA GLN A 104 -8.60 -17.79 4.44
C GLN A 104 -8.15 -17.56 5.88
N ARG A 105 -9.11 -17.32 6.76
CA ARG A 105 -8.89 -17.28 8.21
C ARG A 105 -8.70 -18.68 8.76
N GLN A 106 -7.70 -18.87 9.62
CA GLN A 106 -7.33 -20.19 10.14
C GLN A 106 -7.55 -20.24 11.65
N GLY A 107 -8.50 -21.09 12.06
CA GLY A 107 -8.78 -21.33 13.47
C GLY A 107 -9.30 -20.10 14.20
N ALA A 108 -8.61 -19.70 15.28
CA ALA A 108 -8.94 -18.53 16.08
C ALA A 108 -8.29 -17.22 15.55
N ASN A 109 -7.45 -17.30 14.53
CA ASN A 109 -6.82 -16.13 13.94
C ASN A 109 -7.82 -15.38 13.06
N VAL A 110 -7.94 -14.10 13.25
CA VAL A 110 -8.84 -13.24 12.48
C VAL A 110 -8.17 -12.77 11.18
N GLU A 111 -6.83 -12.72 11.15
CA GLU A 111 -6.03 -12.35 10.00
C GLU A 111 -6.14 -13.40 8.88
N PRO A 112 -6.63 -13.03 7.68
CA PRO A 112 -6.68 -13.95 6.55
C PRO A 112 -5.28 -14.20 5.99
N THR A 113 -4.98 -15.44 5.63
CA THR A 113 -3.73 -15.83 4.98
C THR A 113 -3.98 -16.30 3.55
N PRO A 114 -3.16 -15.88 2.55
CA PRO A 114 -3.29 -16.36 1.17
C PRO A 114 -3.25 -17.88 1.09
N THR A 115 -4.21 -18.46 0.37
CA THR A 115 -4.29 -19.91 0.20
C THR A 115 -3.38 -20.45 -0.91
N GLY A 116 -2.86 -19.57 -1.77
CA GLY A 116 -2.13 -19.95 -2.98
C GLY A 116 -2.99 -20.62 -4.04
N GLU A 117 -4.30 -20.63 -3.88
CA GLU A 117 -5.24 -21.27 -4.79
C GLU A 117 -5.79 -20.27 -5.82
N ILE A 118 -5.98 -20.73 -7.04
CA ILE A 118 -6.63 -19.97 -8.12
C ILE A 118 -7.96 -20.63 -8.49
N PHE A 119 -8.99 -19.80 -8.52
CA PHE A 119 -10.33 -20.16 -8.97
C PHE A 119 -10.66 -19.43 -10.26
N ALA A 120 -11.55 -19.99 -11.06
CA ALA A 120 -12.04 -19.38 -12.28
C ALA A 120 -13.56 -19.50 -12.41
N ILE A 121 -14.21 -18.48 -13.00
CA ILE A 121 -15.66 -18.41 -13.18
C ILE A 121 -16.00 -17.59 -14.41
N ASN A 122 -17.08 -17.96 -15.10
CA ASN A 122 -17.63 -17.15 -16.17
C ASN A 122 -18.47 -15.99 -15.61
N ARG A 123 -18.55 -14.89 -16.36
CA ARG A 123 -19.32 -13.69 -15.98
C ARG A 123 -20.83 -13.92 -15.77
N ASP A 124 -21.39 -15.02 -16.30
CA ASP A 124 -22.77 -15.45 -16.09
C ASP A 124 -22.95 -16.33 -14.85
N GLY A 125 -21.87 -16.56 -14.09
CA GLY A 125 -21.85 -17.41 -12.89
C GLY A 125 -21.62 -18.90 -13.19
N SER A 126 -21.57 -19.29 -14.45
CA SER A 126 -21.32 -20.68 -14.85
C SER A 126 -19.84 -21.09 -14.77
N SER A 127 -19.56 -22.37 -14.82
CA SER A 127 -18.20 -22.95 -14.90
C SER A 127 -17.28 -22.48 -13.78
N SER A 128 -17.83 -22.27 -12.57
CA SER A 128 -17.03 -21.94 -11.38
C SER A 128 -16.27 -23.18 -10.92
N ARG A 129 -14.94 -23.04 -10.75
CA ARG A 129 -14.10 -24.12 -10.27
C ARG A 129 -12.74 -23.65 -9.78
N LYS A 130 -12.13 -24.42 -8.90
CA LYS A 130 -10.71 -24.31 -8.54
C LYS A 130 -9.87 -24.86 -9.70
N ILE A 131 -8.92 -24.09 -10.19
CA ILE A 131 -8.03 -24.48 -11.30
C ILE A 131 -6.59 -24.74 -10.84
N TYR A 132 -6.19 -24.25 -9.64
CA TYR A 132 -4.85 -24.43 -9.10
C TYR A 132 -4.86 -24.47 -7.56
N GLY A 133 -3.92 -25.20 -6.95
CA GLY A 133 -3.64 -25.19 -5.50
C GLY A 133 -3.52 -26.57 -4.86
N TYR A 134 -3.28 -26.60 -3.56
CA TYR A 134 -3.00 -27.81 -2.79
C TYR A 134 -4.25 -28.67 -2.51
N ARG A 135 -5.45 -28.09 -2.51
CA ARG A 135 -6.74 -28.79 -2.36
C ARG A 135 -7.40 -29.14 -3.71
N ALA A 136 -6.63 -29.19 -4.81
CA ALA A 136 -7.19 -29.42 -6.15
C ALA A 136 -7.74 -30.85 -6.33
N GLU A 137 -7.32 -31.82 -5.52
CA GLU A 137 -7.77 -33.23 -5.58
C GLU A 137 -9.15 -33.47 -4.99
N GLU A 138 -9.62 -32.64 -4.06
CA GLU A 138 -10.89 -32.86 -3.35
C GLU A 138 -12.15 -32.65 -4.21
N SER A 139 -12.02 -32.10 -5.43
CA SER A 139 -13.18 -31.78 -6.28
C SER A 139 -13.56 -32.87 -7.28
N SER A 140 -12.93 -34.05 -7.26
CA SER A 140 -13.15 -35.11 -8.28
C SER A 140 -13.87 -36.35 -7.74
N LEU A 141 -14.98 -36.16 -7.02
CA LEU A 141 -15.83 -37.31 -6.62
C LEU A 141 -16.59 -37.97 -7.78
N ASP A 142 -16.44 -37.47 -9.02
CA ASP A 142 -17.36 -37.92 -10.10
C ASP A 142 -16.75 -38.37 -11.44
N THR A 143 -15.46 -38.64 -11.58
CA THR A 143 -14.97 -39.42 -12.71
C THR A 143 -13.56 -40.01 -12.52
N ARG A 144 -13.41 -41.31 -12.95
CA ARG A 144 -12.14 -42.04 -12.95
C ARG A 144 -11.08 -41.56 -13.98
N LEU A 145 -11.03 -40.27 -14.30
CA LEU A 145 -10.12 -39.68 -15.29
C LEU A 145 -9.29 -38.58 -14.66
N ALA A 146 -7.98 -38.85 -14.60
CA ALA A 146 -6.89 -37.94 -14.28
C ALA A 146 -7.04 -37.14 -12.96
N THR A 147 -6.57 -37.72 -11.86
CA THR A 147 -6.29 -37.03 -10.62
C THR A 147 -5.35 -35.84 -10.89
N ARG A 148 -5.85 -34.62 -10.66
CA ARG A 148 -4.97 -33.43 -10.65
C ARG A 148 -4.00 -33.57 -9.51
N LYS A 149 -2.73 -33.35 -9.79
CA LYS A 149 -1.69 -33.36 -8.79
C LYS A 149 -1.78 -32.06 -7.97
N ALA A 150 -1.91 -32.17 -6.64
CA ALA A 150 -1.87 -31.03 -5.72
C ALA A 150 -0.58 -30.22 -5.91
N SER A 151 -0.70 -28.90 -5.91
CA SER A 151 0.45 -27.97 -5.99
C SER A 151 0.61 -27.27 -4.65
N PHE A 152 1.63 -27.63 -3.87
CA PHE A 152 2.02 -26.95 -2.64
C PHE A 152 2.91 -25.76 -2.98
N ALA A 153 2.30 -24.68 -3.48
CA ALA A 153 2.98 -23.45 -3.87
C ALA A 153 1.98 -22.30 -3.84
N THR A 154 2.48 -21.09 -3.63
CA THR A 154 1.73 -19.86 -3.90
C THR A 154 1.88 -19.53 -5.37
N ALA A 155 0.78 -19.22 -6.07
CA ALA A 155 0.81 -18.79 -7.44
C ALA A 155 0.52 -17.30 -7.58
N GLU A 156 1.27 -16.62 -8.44
CA GLU A 156 1.06 -15.22 -8.82
C GLU A 156 0.75 -15.16 -10.32
N LEU A 157 -0.21 -14.33 -10.73
CA LEU A 157 -0.50 -14.10 -12.13
C LEU A 157 0.62 -13.25 -12.75
N LEU A 158 1.24 -13.75 -13.81
CA LEU A 158 2.22 -13.01 -14.62
C LEU A 158 1.57 -12.34 -15.84
N SER A 159 0.67 -13.06 -16.53
CA SER A 159 -0.04 -12.56 -17.70
C SER A 159 -1.37 -13.29 -17.90
N ASP A 160 -2.36 -12.57 -18.39
CA ASP A 160 -3.64 -13.08 -18.87
C ASP A 160 -3.53 -13.67 -20.30
N LEU A 161 -2.34 -13.65 -20.91
CA LEU A 161 -2.07 -14.16 -22.26
C LEU A 161 -3.11 -13.66 -23.28
N ARG A 162 -3.21 -12.35 -23.46
CA ARG A 162 -4.26 -11.69 -24.28
C ARG A 162 -4.54 -12.34 -25.62
N LYS A 163 -3.53 -13.01 -26.24
CA LYS A 163 -3.66 -13.76 -27.50
C LYS A 163 -4.16 -15.20 -27.32
N ASP A 164 -4.36 -15.66 -26.09
CA ASP A 164 -4.72 -17.03 -25.75
C ASP A 164 -5.68 -17.05 -24.55
N SER A 165 -6.96 -16.86 -24.82
CA SER A 165 -8.03 -16.76 -23.81
C SER A 165 -8.26 -18.03 -22.97
N ASP A 166 -7.63 -19.14 -23.31
CA ASP A 166 -7.81 -20.42 -22.62
C ASP A 166 -6.73 -20.67 -21.55
N HIS A 167 -5.67 -19.87 -21.54
CA HIS A 167 -4.56 -20.02 -20.64
C HIS A 167 -4.17 -18.69 -19.96
N ILE A 168 -3.44 -18.84 -18.85
CA ILE A 168 -2.72 -17.77 -18.16
C ILE A 168 -1.28 -18.20 -17.91
N LEU A 169 -0.40 -17.23 -17.70
CA LEU A 169 0.96 -17.44 -17.23
C LEU A 169 1.04 -17.15 -15.75
N ILE A 170 1.61 -18.07 -14.98
CA ILE A 170 1.78 -17.92 -13.53
C ILE A 170 3.22 -18.12 -13.11
N ALA A 171 3.64 -17.43 -12.05
CA ALA A 171 4.82 -17.76 -11.26
C ALA A 171 4.38 -18.59 -10.06
N GLU A 172 5.05 -19.68 -9.81
CA GLU A 172 4.78 -20.57 -8.69
C GLU A 172 5.94 -20.50 -7.71
N PHE A 173 5.66 -20.19 -6.42
CA PHE A 173 6.60 -20.16 -5.31
C PHE A 173 6.38 -21.40 -4.45
N PRO A 174 7.18 -22.48 -4.62
CA PRO A 174 7.01 -23.71 -3.86
C PRO A 174 7.11 -23.49 -2.36
N TRP A 175 6.20 -24.11 -1.61
CA TRP A 175 6.20 -24.07 -0.17
C TRP A 175 7.30 -24.95 0.40
N ARG A 176 7.80 -24.58 1.58
CA ARG A 176 8.73 -25.42 2.35
C ARG A 176 7.95 -26.36 3.28
N HIS A 177 8.51 -27.53 3.51
CA HIS A 177 7.96 -28.51 4.45
C HIS A 177 8.74 -28.45 5.76
N LEU A 178 8.09 -28.04 6.85
CA LEU A 178 8.66 -27.95 8.18
C LEU A 178 7.94 -28.93 9.11
N GLY A 179 8.60 -30.05 9.46
CA GLY A 179 7.98 -31.10 10.26
C GLY A 179 6.74 -31.69 9.56
N ASN A 180 5.53 -31.40 10.08
CA ASN A 180 4.25 -31.84 9.51
C ASN A 180 3.45 -30.72 8.85
N VAL A 181 4.04 -29.54 8.65
CA VAL A 181 3.36 -28.35 8.14
C VAL A 181 4.00 -27.89 6.83
N TRP A 182 3.17 -27.53 5.86
CA TRP A 182 3.58 -26.82 4.68
C TRP A 182 3.47 -25.32 4.92
N GLU A 183 4.52 -24.57 4.63
CA GLU A 183 4.59 -23.14 4.83
C GLU A 183 5.00 -22.41 3.56
N ALA A 184 4.31 -21.29 3.28
CA ALA A 184 4.68 -20.44 2.15
C ALA A 184 6.11 -19.93 2.30
N ASN A 185 6.87 -19.97 1.22
CA ASN A 185 8.25 -19.50 1.20
C ASN A 185 8.44 -18.57 -0.01
N PRO A 186 8.39 -17.25 0.17
CA PRO A 186 8.63 -16.31 -0.92
C PRO A 186 10.10 -16.28 -1.39
N ASP A 187 11.03 -16.73 -0.54
CA ASP A 187 12.48 -16.73 -0.84
C ASP A 187 12.92 -18.03 -1.53
N VAL A 188 12.22 -18.38 -2.61
CA VAL A 188 12.54 -19.55 -3.45
C VAL A 188 12.71 -19.12 -4.91
N LYS A 189 13.31 -19.99 -5.71
CA LYS A 189 13.35 -19.85 -7.17
C LYS A 189 11.97 -20.15 -7.74
N PRO A 190 11.25 -19.18 -8.32
CA PRO A 190 9.93 -19.44 -8.83
C PRO A 190 9.96 -20.27 -10.12
N LEU A 191 8.89 -21.06 -10.30
CA LEU A 191 8.64 -21.80 -11.54
C LEU A 191 7.66 -21.01 -12.41
N ILE A 192 7.90 -20.97 -13.71
CA ILE A 192 6.99 -20.35 -14.68
C ILE A 192 6.14 -21.45 -15.29
N SER A 193 4.83 -21.31 -15.21
CA SER A 193 3.89 -22.29 -15.73
C SER A 193 2.75 -21.66 -16.52
N ARG A 194 2.34 -22.34 -17.59
CA ARG A 194 1.11 -22.07 -18.34
C ARG A 194 -0.02 -22.88 -17.74
N LEU A 195 -1.10 -22.22 -17.35
CA LEU A 195 -2.25 -22.84 -16.69
C LEU A 195 -3.52 -22.63 -17.52
N GLU A 196 -4.19 -23.72 -17.90
CA GLU A 196 -5.45 -23.67 -18.64
C GLU A 196 -6.60 -23.31 -17.69
N VAL A 197 -7.36 -22.25 -18.03
CA VAL A 197 -8.35 -21.63 -17.13
C VAL A 197 -9.66 -22.41 -17.01
N TYR A 198 -9.92 -23.39 -17.86
CA TYR A 198 -11.11 -24.21 -17.81
C TYR A 198 -10.86 -25.56 -17.12
N SER A 199 -9.76 -26.24 -17.42
CA SER A 199 -9.44 -27.56 -16.86
C SER A 199 -8.50 -27.52 -15.69
N GLY A 200 -7.67 -26.45 -15.57
CA GLY A 200 -6.55 -26.36 -14.64
C GLY A 200 -5.39 -27.28 -15.02
N LYS A 201 -5.30 -27.71 -16.29
CA LYS A 201 -4.11 -28.40 -16.81
C LYS A 201 -2.94 -27.43 -16.79
N LYS A 202 -1.86 -27.86 -16.17
CA LYS A 202 -0.65 -27.06 -16.01
C LYS A 202 0.50 -27.63 -16.83
N GLN A 203 1.26 -26.73 -17.45
CA GLN A 203 2.53 -27.03 -18.11
C GLN A 203 3.60 -26.12 -17.55
N GLN A 204 4.60 -26.70 -16.89
CA GLN A 204 5.79 -25.95 -16.49
C GLN A 204 6.60 -25.60 -17.74
N LEU A 205 6.94 -24.32 -17.87
CA LEU A 205 7.70 -23.79 -19.00
C LEU A 205 9.16 -23.54 -18.63
N ASP A 206 9.42 -23.04 -17.43
CA ASP A 206 10.75 -22.60 -17.04
C ASP A 206 10.94 -22.59 -15.51
N MET A 207 12.18 -22.39 -15.08
CA MET A 207 12.56 -22.10 -13.69
C MET A 207 13.46 -20.89 -13.65
N VAL A 208 13.12 -19.92 -12.81
CA VAL A 208 13.88 -18.69 -12.64
C VAL A 208 15.15 -18.97 -11.83
N PRO A 209 16.34 -18.46 -12.23
CA PRO A 209 17.60 -18.77 -11.53
C PRO A 209 17.76 -18.03 -10.19
N LEU A 210 16.98 -16.98 -9.94
CA LEU A 210 17.07 -16.11 -8.76
C LEU A 210 15.97 -16.41 -7.75
N ARG A 211 16.25 -16.20 -6.47
CA ARG A 211 15.28 -16.37 -5.38
C ARG A 211 14.46 -15.11 -5.20
N GLY A 212 13.18 -15.26 -4.77
CA GLY A 212 12.27 -14.15 -4.51
C GLY A 212 12.15 -13.20 -5.71
N ALA A 213 12.23 -13.74 -6.93
CA ALA A 213 12.37 -12.93 -8.13
C ALA A 213 11.06 -12.28 -8.55
N SER A 214 11.10 -10.97 -8.78
CA SER A 214 10.11 -10.25 -9.60
C SER A 214 10.44 -10.44 -11.08
N LEU A 215 9.42 -10.59 -11.91
CA LEU A 215 9.56 -10.92 -13.32
C LEU A 215 9.02 -9.78 -14.21
N LEU A 216 9.72 -9.50 -15.31
CA LEU A 216 9.26 -8.56 -16.32
C LEU A 216 9.07 -9.26 -17.65
N LEU A 217 7.88 -9.05 -18.22
CA LEU A 217 7.48 -9.63 -19.51
C LEU A 217 7.56 -8.58 -20.62
N ASP A 218 7.84 -9.03 -21.86
CA ASP A 218 7.66 -8.21 -23.05
C ASP A 218 6.17 -8.17 -23.50
N HIS A 219 5.84 -7.42 -24.54
CA HIS A 219 4.46 -7.27 -25.02
C HIS A 219 3.90 -8.51 -25.74
N ASP A 220 4.71 -9.54 -25.92
CA ASP A 220 4.29 -10.86 -26.40
C ASP A 220 4.21 -11.90 -25.27
N ASP A 221 4.14 -11.44 -24.02
CA ASP A 221 4.02 -12.26 -22.80
C ASP A 221 5.21 -13.19 -22.53
N ASN A 222 6.39 -12.93 -23.11
CA ASN A 222 7.58 -13.70 -22.80
C ASN A 222 8.24 -13.12 -21.55
N VAL A 223 8.58 -13.97 -20.59
CA VAL A 223 9.38 -13.57 -19.43
C VAL A 223 10.81 -13.29 -19.89
N ARG A 224 11.26 -12.05 -19.77
CA ARG A 224 12.54 -11.56 -20.31
C ARG A 224 13.54 -11.17 -19.21
N PHE A 225 13.07 -10.69 -18.08
CA PHE A 225 13.93 -10.32 -16.95
C PHE A 225 13.44 -10.95 -15.65
N ALA A 226 14.39 -11.28 -14.81
CA ALA A 226 14.20 -11.67 -13.41
C ALA A 226 15.09 -10.80 -12.53
N PHE A 227 14.51 -10.23 -11.48
CA PHE A 227 15.17 -9.41 -10.48
C PHE A 227 14.94 -10.06 -9.12
N GLY A 228 15.98 -10.53 -8.51
CA GLY A 228 15.89 -11.30 -7.29
C GLY A 228 17.24 -11.40 -6.59
N ARG A 229 17.40 -12.43 -5.80
CA ARG A 229 18.65 -12.64 -5.05
C ARG A 229 19.40 -13.88 -5.55
N ASP A 230 20.71 -13.75 -5.62
CA ASP A 230 21.62 -14.87 -5.92
C ASP A 230 21.76 -15.81 -4.72
N GLU A 231 22.61 -16.82 -4.84
CA GLU A 231 22.90 -17.80 -3.79
C GLU A 231 23.58 -17.18 -2.54
N ARG A 232 24.10 -15.96 -2.66
CA ARG A 232 24.73 -15.18 -1.58
C ARG A 232 23.79 -14.12 -1.00
N ALA A 233 22.50 -14.19 -1.33
CA ALA A 233 21.46 -13.24 -0.96
C ALA A 233 21.71 -11.79 -1.47
N LYS A 234 22.60 -11.62 -2.47
CA LYS A 234 22.80 -10.33 -3.13
C LYS A 234 21.77 -10.13 -4.24
N LEU A 235 21.31 -8.90 -4.41
CA LEU A 235 20.47 -8.53 -5.56
C LEU A 235 21.21 -8.84 -6.86
N ALA A 236 20.50 -9.48 -7.76
CA ALA A 236 21.00 -9.91 -9.05
C ALA A 236 19.93 -9.76 -10.11
N VAL A 237 20.35 -9.56 -11.34
CA VAL A 237 19.49 -9.53 -12.51
C VAL A 237 19.88 -10.66 -13.43
N SER A 238 18.89 -11.40 -13.89
CA SER A 238 19.01 -12.38 -14.96
C SER A 238 18.09 -12.02 -16.10
N TRP A 239 18.52 -12.24 -17.34
CA TRP A 239 17.71 -11.92 -18.50
C TRP A 239 17.79 -12.99 -19.59
N LYS A 240 16.80 -12.97 -20.46
CA LYS A 240 16.77 -13.73 -21.70
C LYS A 240 16.94 -12.76 -22.86
N PRO A 241 18.05 -12.80 -23.59
CA PRO A 241 18.29 -11.90 -24.73
C PRO A 241 17.20 -11.95 -25.80
N GLN A 242 16.62 -13.13 -26.00
CA GLN A 242 15.51 -13.38 -26.91
C GLN A 242 14.49 -14.33 -26.26
N PRO A 243 13.23 -14.30 -26.70
CA PRO A 243 12.26 -15.31 -26.28
C PRO A 243 12.79 -16.73 -26.45
N GLY A 244 12.64 -17.56 -25.42
CA GLY A 244 13.08 -18.98 -25.43
C GLY A 244 14.58 -19.21 -25.27
N SER A 245 15.41 -18.16 -25.13
CA SER A 245 16.82 -18.35 -24.79
C SER A 245 17.02 -18.73 -23.33
N GLU A 246 18.21 -19.23 -22.99
CA GLU A 246 18.60 -19.54 -21.62
C GLU A 246 18.77 -18.25 -20.79
N TRP A 247 18.60 -18.37 -19.48
CA TRP A 247 18.88 -17.30 -18.54
C TRP A 247 20.38 -17.00 -18.49
N THR A 248 20.74 -15.74 -18.58
CA THR A 248 22.10 -15.25 -18.41
C THR A 248 22.12 -14.12 -17.41
N SER A 249 23.23 -13.99 -16.65
CA SER A 249 23.41 -12.86 -15.74
C SER A 249 23.45 -11.56 -16.54
N PHE A 250 22.86 -10.51 -15.99
CA PHE A 250 22.86 -9.16 -16.54
C PHE A 250 23.42 -8.19 -15.51
N GLU A 251 24.53 -7.54 -15.82
CA GLU A 251 25.12 -6.53 -14.95
C GLU A 251 24.57 -5.15 -15.31
N LEU A 252 24.04 -4.46 -14.32
CA LEU A 252 23.56 -3.07 -14.43
C LEU A 252 24.64 -2.16 -13.84
N GLU A 253 25.60 -1.77 -14.69
CA GLU A 253 26.71 -0.92 -14.28
C GLU A 253 26.25 0.49 -13.87
N GLY A 254 26.90 1.05 -12.84
CA GLY A 254 26.74 2.44 -12.40
C GLY A 254 25.46 2.70 -11.61
N PHE A 255 24.73 1.67 -11.19
CA PHE A 255 23.66 1.79 -10.20
C PHE A 255 24.18 1.46 -8.80
N VAL A 256 23.64 2.16 -7.82
CA VAL A 256 23.86 1.85 -6.41
C VAL A 256 23.13 0.54 -6.10
N ASP A 257 23.80 -0.38 -5.42
CA ASP A 257 23.24 -1.69 -5.05
C ASP A 257 21.82 -1.57 -4.47
N GLU A 258 20.96 -2.50 -4.87
CA GLU A 258 19.59 -2.67 -4.37
C GLU A 258 18.55 -1.61 -4.84
N SER A 259 18.90 -0.61 -5.63
CA SER A 259 17.99 0.44 -6.04
C SER A 259 17.30 0.22 -7.40
N VAL A 260 17.78 -0.69 -8.25
CA VAL A 260 17.27 -0.84 -9.62
C VAL A 260 16.01 -1.68 -9.66
N VAL A 261 14.94 -1.08 -10.20
CA VAL A 261 13.67 -1.77 -10.43
C VAL A 261 13.29 -1.64 -11.90
N PRO A 262 13.15 -2.76 -12.64
CA PRO A 262 12.60 -2.72 -13.99
C PRO A 262 11.12 -2.38 -13.91
N ARG A 263 10.70 -1.54 -14.83
CA ARG A 263 9.32 -1.06 -14.81
C ARG A 263 8.52 -1.60 -15.99
N ARG A 264 9.08 -1.48 -17.21
CA ARG A 264 8.33 -1.81 -18.42
C ARG A 264 9.25 -1.86 -19.63
N PHE A 265 8.88 -2.65 -20.61
CA PHE A 265 9.45 -2.56 -21.95
C PHE A 265 8.96 -1.29 -22.68
N SER A 266 9.76 -0.78 -23.64
CA SER A 266 9.28 0.15 -24.64
C SER A 266 8.27 -0.53 -25.57
N SER A 267 7.42 0.23 -26.24
CA SER A 267 6.35 -0.31 -27.10
C SER A 267 6.85 -1.18 -28.27
N ASP A 268 8.14 -1.11 -28.63
CA ASP A 268 8.81 -1.92 -29.64
C ASP A 268 9.66 -3.06 -29.07
N ASP A 269 9.63 -3.27 -27.75
CA ASP A 269 10.40 -4.27 -26.99
C ASP A 269 11.93 -4.20 -27.16
N ARG A 270 12.46 -3.08 -27.69
CA ARG A 270 13.91 -2.88 -27.87
C ARG A 270 14.61 -2.28 -26.68
N SER A 271 13.87 -1.70 -25.77
CA SER A 271 14.42 -1.08 -24.56
C SER A 271 13.60 -1.46 -23.34
N VAL A 272 14.21 -1.34 -22.16
CA VAL A 272 13.52 -1.48 -20.88
C VAL A 272 13.67 -0.19 -20.09
N PHE A 273 12.59 0.31 -19.55
CA PHE A 273 12.59 1.39 -18.59
C PHE A 273 12.89 0.85 -17.19
N LEU A 274 13.84 1.48 -16.52
CA LEU A 274 14.31 1.14 -15.18
C LEU A 274 14.16 2.35 -14.29
N THR A 275 13.82 2.16 -13.03
CA THR A 275 14.01 3.19 -12.00
C THR A 275 15.10 2.74 -11.05
N GLY A 276 15.87 3.70 -10.53
CA GLY A 276 16.93 3.40 -9.58
C GLY A 276 17.84 4.59 -9.35
N LEU A 277 18.75 4.43 -8.39
CA LEU A 277 19.75 5.42 -8.04
C LEU A 277 21.06 5.11 -8.76
N ARG A 278 21.60 6.06 -9.53
CA ARG A 278 22.96 5.95 -10.08
C ARG A 278 23.97 6.57 -9.13
N GLU A 279 25.21 6.10 -9.24
CA GLU A 279 26.35 6.68 -8.51
C GLU A 279 26.45 8.19 -8.78
N GLY A 280 26.54 8.98 -7.70
CA GLY A 280 26.59 10.43 -7.75
C GLY A 280 25.26 11.14 -7.88
N GLU A 281 24.14 10.41 -8.00
CA GLU A 281 22.78 10.98 -7.95
C GLU A 281 22.23 10.92 -6.52
N THR A 282 21.26 11.79 -6.20
CA THR A 282 20.61 11.84 -4.89
C THR A 282 19.29 11.07 -4.86
N PHE A 283 18.56 11.09 -5.98
CA PHE A 283 17.22 10.53 -6.10
C PHE A 283 17.14 9.48 -7.20
N ASP A 284 16.25 8.51 -7.02
CA ASP A 284 15.95 7.54 -8.07
C ASP A 284 15.43 8.25 -9.33
N GLY A 285 16.07 7.94 -10.44
CA GLY A 285 15.67 8.43 -11.76
C GLY A 285 14.97 7.37 -12.59
N LEU A 286 14.40 7.81 -13.74
CA LEU A 286 13.99 6.93 -14.82
C LEU A 286 15.12 6.83 -15.84
N TYR A 287 15.46 5.60 -16.20
CA TYR A 287 16.48 5.27 -17.18
C TYR A 287 15.91 4.37 -18.26
N ARG A 288 16.49 4.41 -19.44
CA ARG A 288 16.19 3.52 -20.55
C ARG A 288 17.42 2.68 -20.88
N LEU A 289 17.28 1.37 -20.78
CA LEU A 289 18.27 0.39 -21.19
C LEU A 289 17.95 -0.06 -22.63
N ASP A 290 18.82 0.21 -23.57
CA ASP A 290 18.78 -0.36 -24.92
C ASP A 290 19.27 -1.82 -24.88
N LEU A 291 18.47 -2.76 -25.33
CA LEU A 291 18.77 -4.20 -25.19
C LEU A 291 19.79 -4.70 -26.22
N GLN A 292 20.00 -3.99 -27.31
CA GLN A 292 20.98 -4.35 -28.34
C GLN A 292 22.37 -3.84 -27.96
N THR A 293 22.47 -2.56 -27.60
CA THR A 293 23.74 -1.90 -27.31
C THR A 293 24.15 -2.02 -25.85
N LYS A 294 23.21 -2.39 -24.95
CA LYS A 294 23.34 -2.40 -23.48
C LYS A 294 23.64 -1.02 -22.88
N GLN A 295 23.44 0.04 -23.65
CA GLN A 295 23.60 1.40 -23.15
C GLN A 295 22.43 1.80 -22.28
N ILE A 296 22.73 2.51 -21.19
CA ILE A 296 21.74 3.05 -20.25
C ILE A 296 21.79 4.58 -20.34
N GLU A 297 20.67 5.19 -20.71
CA GLU A 297 20.53 6.63 -20.72
C GLU A 297 19.55 7.11 -19.64
N LYS A 298 19.86 8.26 -19.03
CA LYS A 298 18.94 8.93 -18.10
C LYS A 298 17.82 9.58 -18.90
N VAL A 299 16.57 9.20 -18.60
CA VAL A 299 15.37 9.76 -19.23
C VAL A 299 14.87 10.96 -18.42
N TYR A 300 14.74 10.78 -17.09
CA TYR A 300 14.26 11.83 -16.20
C TYR A 300 14.60 11.53 -14.73
N ALA A 301 14.78 12.58 -13.93
CA ALA A 301 14.79 12.52 -12.48
C ALA A 301 14.18 13.81 -11.92
N PHE A 302 13.53 13.72 -10.75
CA PHE A 302 13.16 14.89 -9.96
C PHE A 302 14.37 15.38 -9.17
N ASP A 303 14.34 16.63 -8.74
CA ASP A 303 15.40 17.29 -7.96
C ASP A 303 15.16 17.26 -6.44
N ASP A 304 14.01 16.74 -6.01
CA ASP A 304 13.55 16.76 -4.61
C ASP A 304 12.93 15.44 -4.14
N SER A 305 12.85 14.42 -4.99
CA SER A 305 12.19 13.14 -4.66
C SER A 305 12.45 12.05 -5.69
N ASP A 306 12.23 10.82 -5.28
CA ASP A 306 12.40 9.64 -6.12
C ASP A 306 11.34 9.52 -7.22
N VAL A 307 11.71 8.98 -8.38
CA VAL A 307 10.75 8.46 -9.37
C VAL A 307 10.14 7.18 -8.82
N ARG A 308 8.91 7.28 -8.37
CA ARG A 308 8.19 6.15 -7.73
C ARG A 308 7.65 5.14 -8.74
N SER A 309 7.10 5.63 -9.86
CA SER A 309 6.52 4.77 -10.89
C SER A 309 6.50 5.46 -12.24
N VAL A 310 6.31 4.67 -13.28
CA VAL A 310 6.02 5.15 -14.63
C VAL A 310 4.51 5.28 -14.85
N VAL A 311 4.12 6.15 -15.78
CA VAL A 311 2.74 6.27 -16.27
C VAL A 311 2.71 5.76 -17.69
N ALA A 312 1.89 4.75 -17.95
CA ALA A 312 1.67 4.21 -19.28
C ALA A 312 0.48 4.90 -19.98
N ASP A 313 0.38 4.74 -21.27
CA ASP A 313 -0.79 5.12 -22.05
C ASP A 313 -2.00 4.22 -21.69
N PHE A 314 -3.20 4.55 -22.22
CA PHE A 314 -4.43 3.81 -21.91
C PHE A 314 -4.46 2.40 -22.53
N ALA A 315 -3.62 2.12 -23.52
CA ALA A 315 -3.46 0.79 -24.09
C ALA A 315 -2.40 -0.05 -23.35
N ASP A 316 -1.78 0.53 -22.33
CA ASP A 316 -0.74 -0.08 -21.50
C ASP A 316 0.51 -0.52 -22.29
N ARG A 317 0.89 0.26 -23.32
CA ARG A 317 2.00 -0.07 -24.23
C ARG A 317 3.20 0.85 -24.15
N GLU A 318 2.98 2.15 -23.96
CA GLU A 318 4.05 3.15 -24.01
C GLU A 318 4.19 3.88 -22.69
N VAL A 319 5.42 4.08 -22.23
CA VAL A 319 5.69 4.95 -21.07
C VAL A 319 5.59 6.40 -21.51
N ILE A 320 4.59 7.11 -21.03
CA ILE A 320 4.30 8.51 -21.38
C ILE A 320 4.71 9.50 -20.30
N GLY A 321 4.97 9.04 -19.08
CA GLY A 321 5.31 9.91 -17.97
C GLY A 321 5.93 9.16 -16.79
N VAL A 322 6.32 9.93 -15.79
CA VAL A 322 6.80 9.47 -14.49
C VAL A 322 6.03 10.13 -13.36
N ARG A 323 6.00 9.46 -12.23
CA ARG A 323 5.28 9.86 -11.03
C ARG A 323 6.21 9.93 -9.84
N SER A 324 6.06 10.98 -9.06
CA SER A 324 6.74 11.17 -7.79
C SER A 324 5.77 11.62 -6.70
N TYR A 325 6.23 11.55 -5.46
CA TYR A 325 5.52 11.99 -4.26
C TYR A 325 6.52 12.65 -3.31
N SER A 326 6.75 13.95 -3.45
CA SER A 326 7.45 14.70 -2.40
C SER A 326 6.46 15.06 -1.27
N ASP A 327 5.58 16.00 -1.52
CA ASP A 327 4.49 16.38 -0.62
C ASP A 327 3.17 15.78 -1.09
N LYS A 328 2.79 16.08 -2.33
CA LYS A 328 1.65 15.53 -3.05
C LYS A 328 2.14 14.78 -4.27
N ARG A 329 1.27 13.95 -4.85
CA ARG A 329 1.59 13.29 -6.11
C ARG A 329 1.84 14.32 -7.21
N ARG A 330 2.94 14.12 -7.94
CA ARG A 330 3.30 14.87 -9.14
C ARG A 330 3.54 13.89 -10.29
N ASP A 331 2.93 14.19 -11.44
CA ASP A 331 3.18 13.49 -12.68
C ASP A 331 3.99 14.42 -13.62
N PHE A 332 5.05 13.90 -14.21
CA PHE A 332 5.82 14.58 -15.25
C PHE A 332 5.67 13.81 -16.56
N TRP A 333 5.32 14.52 -17.63
CA TRP A 333 5.04 13.95 -18.95
C TRP A 333 6.28 14.03 -19.82
N LEU A 334 6.80 12.87 -20.25
CA LEU A 334 8.03 12.77 -21.05
C LEU A 334 7.88 13.45 -22.40
N ARG A 335 6.67 13.36 -22.98
CA ARG A 335 6.30 14.00 -24.25
C ARG A 335 5.03 14.81 -24.02
N LYS A 336 5.17 16.14 -23.89
CA LYS A 336 4.04 17.04 -23.59
C LYS A 336 2.96 17.05 -24.69
N ASP A 337 3.33 16.74 -25.92
CA ASP A 337 2.43 16.72 -27.09
C ASP A 337 1.79 15.36 -27.35
N ASP A 338 2.12 14.34 -26.56
CA ASP A 338 1.52 13.04 -26.63
C ASP A 338 0.01 13.09 -26.35
N ALA A 339 -0.81 12.36 -27.15
CA ALA A 339 -2.25 12.39 -27.07
C ALA A 339 -2.76 11.79 -25.73
N ALA A 340 -2.15 10.68 -25.27
CA ALA A 340 -2.50 10.05 -24.01
C ALA A 340 -2.12 10.94 -22.83
N ALA A 341 -0.94 11.59 -22.86
CA ALA A 341 -0.54 12.54 -21.84
C ALA A 341 -1.49 13.73 -21.76
N LYS A 342 -1.95 14.28 -22.90
CA LYS A 342 -2.98 15.35 -22.95
C LYS A 342 -4.31 14.90 -22.38
N THR A 343 -4.71 13.65 -22.65
CA THR A 343 -5.93 13.04 -22.10
C THR A 343 -5.84 12.92 -20.58
N TYR A 344 -4.73 12.40 -20.05
CA TYR A 344 -4.48 12.34 -18.59
C TYR A 344 -4.50 13.73 -17.94
N GLN A 345 -3.83 14.72 -18.54
CA GLN A 345 -3.83 16.09 -18.02
C GLN A 345 -5.23 16.70 -18.02
N SER A 346 -6.04 16.41 -19.02
CA SER A 346 -7.42 16.89 -19.10
C SER A 346 -8.29 16.24 -18.01
N LEU A 347 -8.11 14.93 -17.80
CA LEU A 347 -8.77 14.18 -16.78
C LEU A 347 -8.38 14.69 -15.38
N GLN A 348 -7.09 14.90 -15.11
CA GLN A 348 -6.62 15.48 -13.85
C GLN A 348 -7.21 16.87 -13.60
N ARG A 349 -7.28 17.73 -14.62
CA ARG A 349 -7.90 19.07 -14.49
C ARG A 349 -9.39 18.98 -14.18
N ALA A 350 -10.09 18.01 -14.76
CA ALA A 350 -11.53 17.83 -14.54
C ALA A 350 -11.85 17.46 -13.09
N PHE A 351 -10.97 16.70 -12.44
CA PHE A 351 -11.11 16.32 -11.03
C PHE A 351 -10.39 17.27 -10.04
N GLY A 352 -9.87 18.39 -10.54
CA GLY A 352 -9.20 19.39 -9.71
C GLY A 352 -7.88 18.88 -9.10
N ASN A 353 -7.72 19.06 -7.79
CA ASN A 353 -6.49 18.68 -7.08
C ASN A 353 -6.46 17.22 -6.63
N GLN A 354 -7.42 16.38 -7.04
CA GLN A 354 -7.48 14.99 -6.64
C GLN A 354 -6.49 14.13 -7.45
N ARG A 355 -6.10 13.00 -6.90
CA ARG A 355 -5.28 12.01 -7.60
C ARG A 355 -6.18 11.23 -8.57
N VAL A 356 -5.70 11.06 -9.78
CA VAL A 356 -6.39 10.28 -10.83
C VAL A 356 -5.52 9.09 -11.19
N THR A 357 -6.03 7.88 -11.02
CA THR A 357 -5.31 6.64 -11.31
C THR A 357 -6.17 5.76 -12.22
N VAL A 358 -5.61 5.35 -13.36
CA VAL A 358 -6.23 4.33 -14.20
C VAL A 358 -5.97 2.97 -13.56
N THR A 359 -7.03 2.25 -13.21
CA THR A 359 -6.95 0.96 -12.51
C THR A 359 -7.20 -0.24 -13.42
N SER A 360 -7.89 -0.02 -14.54
CA SER A 360 -8.18 -1.05 -15.53
C SER A 360 -8.59 -0.40 -16.86
N THR A 361 -8.27 -1.04 -17.98
CA THR A 361 -8.61 -0.55 -19.32
C THR A 361 -9.19 -1.68 -20.17
N SER A 362 -10.02 -1.33 -21.18
CA SER A 362 -10.34 -2.23 -22.28
C SER A 362 -9.08 -2.47 -23.13
N GLU A 363 -9.03 -3.57 -23.86
CA GLU A 363 -7.87 -3.96 -24.68
C GLU A 363 -7.51 -2.91 -25.75
N ASP A 364 -8.50 -2.23 -26.31
CA ASP A 364 -8.33 -1.14 -27.27
C ASP A 364 -7.93 0.20 -26.63
N GLY A 365 -7.85 0.29 -25.29
CA GLY A 365 -7.55 1.51 -24.54
C GLY A 365 -8.64 2.58 -24.61
N ARG A 366 -9.82 2.28 -25.19
CA ARG A 366 -10.90 3.25 -25.34
C ARG A 366 -11.62 3.52 -24.02
N LEU A 367 -11.91 2.48 -23.26
CA LEU A 367 -12.58 2.60 -21.96
C LEU A 367 -11.58 2.32 -20.84
N ALA A 368 -11.65 3.13 -19.82
CA ALA A 368 -10.81 3.01 -18.63
C ALA A 368 -11.65 3.13 -17.35
N VAL A 369 -11.36 2.29 -16.37
CA VAL A 369 -11.80 2.52 -14.99
C VAL A 369 -10.78 3.43 -14.33
N VAL A 370 -11.28 4.55 -13.83
CA VAL A 370 -10.47 5.58 -13.18
C VAL A 370 -10.86 5.66 -11.71
N PHE A 371 -9.86 5.61 -10.84
CA PHE A 371 -9.99 5.84 -9.40
C PHE A 371 -9.54 7.26 -9.08
N VAL A 372 -10.38 8.03 -8.39
CA VAL A 372 -10.15 9.43 -8.05
C VAL A 372 -10.23 9.58 -6.55
N ASP A 373 -9.14 9.99 -5.92
CA ASP A 373 -9.02 10.11 -4.47
C ASP A 373 -8.20 11.33 -4.05
N SER A 374 -8.23 11.65 -2.75
CA SER A 374 -7.41 12.71 -2.16
C SER A 374 -7.25 12.48 -0.65
N ASP A 375 -6.68 13.45 0.04
CA ASP A 375 -6.61 13.50 1.50
C ASP A 375 -7.98 13.57 2.19
N VAL A 376 -9.01 14.06 1.48
CA VAL A 376 -10.38 14.21 1.99
C VAL A 376 -11.39 13.31 1.28
N ASN A 377 -11.03 12.72 0.15
CA ASN A 377 -11.86 11.79 -0.61
C ASN A 377 -11.30 10.38 -0.52
N PRO A 378 -11.99 9.42 0.12
CA PRO A 378 -11.53 8.04 0.23
C PRO A 378 -11.43 7.30 -1.10
N GLY A 379 -12.08 7.81 -2.15
CA GLY A 379 -11.95 7.30 -3.50
C GLY A 379 -13.27 7.01 -4.19
N ASP A 380 -13.34 7.42 -5.44
CA ASP A 380 -14.48 7.26 -6.34
C ASP A 380 -14.02 6.55 -7.63
N TYR A 381 -14.83 5.63 -8.12
CA TYR A 381 -14.61 4.96 -9.39
C TYR A 381 -15.45 5.58 -10.49
N TYR A 382 -14.82 5.83 -11.63
CA TYR A 382 -15.46 6.35 -12.85
C TYR A 382 -15.14 5.44 -14.04
N LEU A 383 -16.09 5.32 -14.96
CA LEU A 383 -15.86 4.80 -16.30
C LEU A 383 -15.54 5.97 -17.23
N PHE A 384 -14.34 6.00 -17.75
CA PHE A 384 -13.87 7.04 -18.63
C PHE A 384 -13.77 6.53 -20.08
N ASP A 385 -14.38 7.24 -21.02
CA ASP A 385 -14.25 6.99 -22.46
C ASP A 385 -13.24 8.00 -23.04
N THR A 386 -12.10 7.49 -23.48
CA THR A 386 -10.99 8.29 -24.01
C THR A 386 -11.32 8.98 -25.34
N THR A 387 -12.34 8.53 -26.06
CA THR A 387 -12.77 9.09 -27.35
C THR A 387 -13.74 10.27 -27.13
N SER A 388 -14.77 10.08 -26.29
CA SER A 388 -15.73 11.14 -25.98
C SER A 388 -15.23 12.10 -24.89
N MET A 389 -14.17 11.75 -24.18
CA MET A 389 -13.65 12.49 -23.00
C MET A 389 -14.68 12.63 -21.89
N HIS A 390 -15.57 11.66 -21.76
CA HIS A 390 -16.62 11.63 -20.74
C HIS A 390 -16.28 10.62 -19.63
N ALA A 391 -16.53 11.01 -18.36
CA ALA A 391 -16.36 10.16 -17.20
C ALA A 391 -17.68 9.96 -16.47
N ASP A 392 -18.22 8.76 -16.52
CA ASP A 392 -19.42 8.36 -15.79
C ASP A 392 -19.07 7.85 -14.41
N PHE A 393 -19.70 8.40 -13.37
CA PHE A 393 -19.55 7.90 -12.01
C PHE A 393 -20.07 6.47 -11.89
N LEU A 394 -19.25 5.58 -11.34
CA LEU A 394 -19.61 4.19 -11.09
C LEU A 394 -20.00 3.96 -9.63
N ARG A 395 -19.06 4.19 -8.71
CA ARG A 395 -19.20 3.91 -7.28
C ARG A 395 -18.24 4.73 -6.45
N ALA A 396 -18.63 5.04 -5.21
CA ALA A 396 -17.72 5.56 -4.18
C ALA A 396 -17.20 4.40 -3.31
N GLY A 397 -15.96 4.44 -2.92
CA GLY A 397 -15.36 3.44 -2.02
C GLY A 397 -16.04 3.41 -0.66
N ARG A 398 -16.39 4.61 -0.13
CA ARG A 398 -17.11 4.81 1.15
C ARG A 398 -18.27 5.77 0.93
N ILE A 399 -19.45 5.24 0.53
CA ILE A 399 -20.64 6.04 0.21
C ILE A 399 -21.16 6.87 1.40
N TRP A 400 -20.74 6.54 2.62
CA TRP A 400 -21.14 7.23 3.85
C TRP A 400 -20.16 8.35 4.27
N ILE A 401 -19.06 8.55 3.54
CA ILE A 401 -18.12 9.66 3.74
C ILE A 401 -18.44 10.76 2.73
N GLU A 402 -18.74 11.94 3.24
CA GLU A 402 -18.89 13.15 2.44
C GLU A 402 -17.55 13.92 2.44
N PRO A 403 -16.82 14.04 1.32
CA PRO A 403 -15.50 14.68 1.28
C PRO A 403 -15.46 16.11 1.82
N LYS A 404 -16.55 16.85 1.71
CA LYS A 404 -16.66 18.23 2.21
C LYS A 404 -16.69 18.33 3.74
N GLN A 405 -16.90 17.22 4.44
CA GLN A 405 -16.89 17.16 5.91
C GLN A 405 -15.53 16.70 6.44
N MET A 406 -14.64 16.27 5.55
CA MET A 406 -13.28 15.84 5.90
C MET A 406 -12.34 17.02 6.03
N LEU A 407 -11.28 16.84 6.81
CA LEU A 407 -10.32 17.89 7.13
C LEU A 407 -9.06 17.73 6.26
N PRO A 408 -8.61 18.81 5.60
CA PRO A 408 -7.49 18.70 4.67
C PRO A 408 -6.17 18.39 5.39
N LYS A 409 -5.34 17.58 4.72
CA LYS A 409 -3.99 17.21 5.13
C LYS A 409 -3.00 18.18 4.48
N GLU A 410 -2.40 19.06 5.28
CA GLU A 410 -1.46 20.08 4.85
C GLU A 410 -0.03 19.54 4.85
N PRO A 411 0.70 19.55 3.74
CA PRO A 411 2.12 19.21 3.74
C PRO A 411 2.94 20.19 4.58
N ILE A 412 3.93 19.69 5.30
CA ILE A 412 4.88 20.47 6.06
C ILE A 412 6.33 20.09 5.72
N ALA A 413 7.22 21.06 5.88
CA ALA A 413 8.65 20.87 5.75
C ALA A 413 9.36 21.64 6.86
N LEU A 414 10.31 20.99 7.54
CA LEU A 414 11.07 21.58 8.64
C LEU A 414 12.49 21.02 8.67
N LYS A 415 13.40 21.68 9.37
CA LYS A 415 14.76 21.16 9.59
C LYS A 415 14.87 20.52 10.95
N ALA A 416 15.43 19.31 10.98
CA ALA A 416 15.90 18.69 12.21
C ALA A 416 17.06 19.51 12.82
N ARG A 417 17.36 19.29 14.11
CA ARG A 417 18.44 19.95 14.85
C ARG A 417 19.83 19.80 14.21
N ASP A 418 20.05 18.74 13.44
CA ASP A 418 21.30 18.49 12.72
C ASP A 418 21.27 19.01 11.26
N GLY A 419 20.20 19.72 10.88
CA GLY A 419 20.03 20.36 9.58
C GLY A 419 19.38 19.50 8.51
N LEU A 420 19.08 18.22 8.78
CA LEU A 420 18.37 17.33 7.84
C LEU A 420 16.98 17.90 7.54
N GLN A 421 16.61 17.93 6.24
CA GLN A 421 15.26 18.33 5.83
C GLN A 421 14.27 17.20 6.14
N LEU A 422 13.26 17.51 6.97
CA LEU A 422 12.15 16.62 7.29
C LEU A 422 10.90 17.06 6.55
N HIS A 423 10.04 16.09 6.26
CA HIS A 423 8.76 16.24 5.60
C HIS A 423 7.64 15.62 6.44
N GLY A 424 6.40 15.99 6.18
CA GLY A 424 5.27 15.40 6.88
C GLY A 424 3.97 16.08 6.54
N TYR A 425 2.99 15.89 7.40
CA TYR A 425 1.65 16.44 7.21
C TYR A 425 1.06 16.88 8.55
N VAL A 426 0.23 17.92 8.49
CA VAL A 426 -0.65 18.35 9.58
C VAL A 426 -2.10 18.26 9.10
N THR A 427 -2.95 17.57 9.85
CA THR A 427 -4.39 17.63 9.70
C THR A 427 -4.96 18.35 10.90
N ARG A 428 -5.43 19.59 10.70
CA ARG A 428 -5.94 20.42 11.80
C ARG A 428 -7.34 19.98 12.19
N ALA A 429 -7.62 19.99 13.48
CA ALA A 429 -8.98 19.85 13.96
C ALA A 429 -9.85 21.04 13.50
N ALA A 430 -11.17 20.81 13.39
CA ALA A 430 -12.11 21.86 13.03
C ALA A 430 -12.26 22.90 14.16
N GLY A 431 -12.46 24.18 13.80
CA GLY A 431 -12.67 25.28 14.70
C GLY A 431 -11.44 26.20 14.84
N ASP A 432 -11.61 27.29 15.59
CA ASP A 432 -10.57 28.29 15.77
C ASP A 432 -9.64 27.96 16.97
N GLY A 433 -8.39 28.32 16.83
CA GLY A 433 -7.37 28.23 17.88
C GLY A 433 -6.53 26.94 17.86
N PRO A 434 -5.52 26.85 18.75
CA PRO A 434 -4.71 25.66 18.86
C PRO A 434 -5.46 24.54 19.60
N HIS A 435 -5.66 23.42 18.91
CA HIS A 435 -6.30 22.22 19.45
C HIS A 435 -5.24 21.28 20.09
N PRO A 436 -5.66 20.38 21.00
CA PRO A 436 -4.79 19.28 21.42
C PRO A 436 -4.24 18.53 20.22
N MET A 437 -3.02 17.99 20.32
CA MET A 437 -2.34 17.35 19.20
C MET A 437 -1.99 15.90 19.50
N VAL A 438 -2.15 15.07 18.49
CA VAL A 438 -1.61 13.71 18.44
C VAL A 438 -0.46 13.68 17.44
N VAL A 439 0.75 13.39 17.91
CA VAL A 439 1.89 13.05 17.05
C VAL A 439 1.75 11.59 16.68
N LEU A 440 1.66 11.32 15.38
CA LEU A 440 1.34 10.00 14.84
C LEU A 440 2.49 9.49 13.93
N PRO A 441 3.58 8.92 14.51
CA PRO A 441 4.63 8.29 13.72
C PRO A 441 4.13 7.02 13.02
N HIS A 442 4.46 6.89 11.73
CA HIS A 442 4.14 5.71 10.95
C HIS A 442 4.95 4.47 11.36
N GLY A 443 4.46 3.29 10.97
CA GLY A 443 5.17 2.01 11.11
C GLY A 443 6.28 1.81 10.07
N GLY A 444 6.82 0.62 9.98
CA GLY A 444 7.90 0.24 9.07
C GLY A 444 9.21 0.02 9.83
N PRO A 445 10.20 0.94 9.88
CA PRO A 445 10.20 2.33 9.43
C PRO A 445 10.79 2.60 8.06
N HIS A 446 11.79 1.76 7.62
CA HIS A 446 12.59 2.05 6.43
C HIS A 446 11.80 1.82 5.14
N GLY A 447 11.91 2.77 4.22
CA GLY A 447 11.21 2.72 2.93
C GLY A 447 9.69 2.98 3.00
N ILE A 448 9.12 3.05 4.20
CA ILE A 448 7.71 3.38 4.47
C ILE A 448 7.58 4.88 4.75
N ARG A 449 6.39 5.43 4.56
CA ARG A 449 6.10 6.84 4.85
C ARG A 449 4.62 7.13 4.93
N ASP A 450 4.26 8.26 5.51
CA ASP A 450 2.95 8.87 5.36
C ASP A 450 2.79 9.53 3.99
N TRP A 451 1.55 9.44 3.44
CA TRP A 451 1.20 9.95 2.13
C TRP A 451 0.10 11.01 2.20
N TRP A 452 0.02 11.85 1.19
CA TRP A 452 -1.11 12.74 0.98
C TRP A 452 -2.29 11.95 0.39
N GLU A 453 -3.02 11.28 1.28
CA GLU A 453 -4.17 10.45 0.94
C GLU A 453 -5.17 10.42 2.09
N PHE A 454 -6.38 9.95 1.83
CA PHE A 454 -7.40 9.76 2.86
C PHE A 454 -6.93 8.68 3.84
N ASP A 455 -6.90 9.08 5.09
CA ASP A 455 -6.58 8.19 6.20
C ASP A 455 -7.74 8.24 7.21
N PRO A 456 -8.49 7.14 7.38
CA PRO A 456 -9.67 7.14 8.25
C PRO A 456 -9.34 7.38 9.72
N GLU A 457 -8.15 6.99 10.19
CA GLU A 457 -7.74 7.22 11.57
C GLU A 457 -7.37 8.69 11.81
N VAL A 458 -6.60 9.28 10.91
CA VAL A 458 -6.28 10.71 10.94
C VAL A 458 -7.56 11.55 10.87
N GLN A 459 -8.48 11.20 9.98
CA GLN A 459 -9.77 11.91 9.85
C GLN A 459 -10.65 11.73 11.10
N LEU A 460 -10.64 10.54 11.70
CA LEU A 460 -11.35 10.30 12.97
C LEU A 460 -10.80 11.22 14.07
N LEU A 461 -9.49 11.21 14.30
CA LEU A 461 -8.85 12.02 15.33
C LEU A 461 -9.13 13.52 15.10
N ALA A 462 -8.96 13.99 13.86
CA ALA A 462 -9.21 15.37 13.52
C ALA A 462 -10.68 15.78 13.69
N ASN A 463 -11.63 14.90 13.34
CA ASN A 463 -13.06 15.11 13.55
C ASN A 463 -13.44 15.13 15.05
N ARG A 464 -12.65 14.50 15.90
CA ARG A 464 -12.84 14.50 17.37
C ARG A 464 -12.14 15.66 18.07
N GLY A 465 -11.55 16.60 17.31
CA GLY A 465 -10.96 17.83 17.86
C GLY A 465 -9.48 17.73 18.17
N TYR A 466 -8.79 16.70 17.63
CA TYR A 466 -7.34 16.57 17.75
C TYR A 466 -6.65 17.01 16.46
N THR A 467 -5.69 17.90 16.52
CA THR A 467 -4.77 18.13 15.42
C THR A 467 -3.84 16.92 15.32
N VAL A 468 -3.62 16.41 14.11
CA VAL A 468 -2.73 15.25 13.88
C VAL A 468 -1.46 15.71 13.17
N LEU A 469 -0.30 15.38 13.74
CA LEU A 469 1.01 15.61 13.16
C LEU A 469 1.63 14.27 12.72
N GLN A 470 1.78 14.08 11.42
CA GLN A 470 2.47 12.95 10.80
C GLN A 470 3.84 13.41 10.29
N VAL A 471 4.91 12.74 10.70
CA VAL A 471 6.28 13.12 10.34
C VAL A 471 6.95 11.99 9.59
N ASN A 472 7.40 12.26 8.39
CA ASN A 472 8.31 11.38 7.66
C ASN A 472 9.74 11.66 8.17
N PHE A 473 10.11 10.94 9.24
CA PHE A 473 11.41 11.01 9.89
C PHE A 473 12.48 10.33 9.03
N ARG A 474 13.78 10.57 9.30
CA ARG A 474 14.87 9.85 8.61
C ARG A 474 14.62 8.34 8.62
N GLY A 475 14.91 7.68 7.53
CA GLY A 475 14.52 6.28 7.30
C GLY A 475 13.27 6.12 6.44
N SER A 476 12.39 7.14 6.36
CA SER A 476 11.22 7.11 5.50
C SER A 476 11.60 7.10 4.01
N GLY A 477 10.82 6.40 3.18
CA GLY A 477 11.09 6.25 1.75
C GLY A 477 10.65 7.44 0.89
N GLY A 478 11.18 7.51 -0.35
CA GLY A 478 10.76 8.46 -1.38
C GLY A 478 11.42 9.83 -1.33
N TYR A 479 12.36 10.03 -0.40
CA TYR A 479 13.16 11.25 -0.23
C TYR A 479 14.65 11.03 -0.55
N GLY A 480 14.94 10.01 -1.37
CA GLY A 480 16.28 9.61 -1.73
C GLY A 480 16.89 8.58 -0.76
N ALA A 481 17.82 7.79 -1.29
CA ALA A 481 18.45 6.70 -0.55
C ALA A 481 19.27 7.18 0.65
N GLU A 482 19.85 8.39 0.61
CA GLU A 482 20.58 8.94 1.74
C GLU A 482 19.66 9.25 2.93
N PHE A 483 18.45 9.75 2.67
CA PHE A 483 17.46 10.00 3.71
C PHE A 483 16.99 8.68 4.36
N GLU A 484 16.78 7.65 3.57
CA GLU A 484 16.44 6.31 4.08
C GLU A 484 17.60 5.71 4.89
N ARG A 485 18.83 5.75 4.35
CA ARG A 485 20.03 5.23 5.03
C ARG A 485 20.35 5.96 6.33
N ALA A 486 20.03 7.25 6.43
CA ALA A 486 20.21 8.03 7.65
C ALA A 486 19.41 7.49 8.85
N GLY A 487 18.43 6.62 8.62
CA GLY A 487 17.67 5.93 9.66
C GLY A 487 18.30 4.62 10.17
N TYR A 488 19.22 4.02 9.44
CA TYR A 488 19.82 2.75 9.84
C TYR A 488 20.67 2.90 11.10
N GLY A 489 20.44 2.00 12.06
CA GLY A 489 21.07 2.04 13.38
C GLY A 489 20.62 3.19 14.29
N GLU A 490 19.60 3.96 13.89
CA GLU A 490 19.15 5.17 14.60
C GLU A 490 17.77 5.02 15.28
N TRP A 491 17.26 3.80 15.42
CA TRP A 491 16.06 3.54 16.21
C TRP A 491 16.26 4.02 17.65
N GLY A 492 15.32 4.83 18.17
CA GLY A 492 15.43 5.41 19.50
C GLY A 492 16.52 6.48 19.66
N ALA A 493 17.25 6.80 18.59
CA ALA A 493 18.29 7.85 18.57
C ALA A 493 17.86 9.02 17.67
N LYS A 494 18.50 9.27 16.52
CA LYS A 494 18.20 10.43 15.67
C LYS A 494 16.79 10.36 15.04
N MET A 495 16.27 9.18 14.74
CA MET A 495 14.88 9.03 14.29
C MET A 495 13.89 9.55 15.36
N GLN A 496 14.21 9.36 16.64
CA GLN A 496 13.41 9.90 17.73
C GLN A 496 13.62 11.42 17.90
N ASP A 497 14.84 11.91 17.62
CA ASP A 497 15.12 13.36 17.62
C ASP A 497 14.29 14.08 16.55
N ASP A 498 14.10 13.48 15.36
CA ASP A 498 13.26 14.05 14.30
C ASP A 498 11.80 14.25 14.75
N LEU A 499 11.23 13.26 15.45
CA LEU A 499 9.88 13.36 16.01
C LEU A 499 9.78 14.43 17.09
N THR A 500 10.78 14.53 17.96
CA THR A 500 10.88 15.56 18.99
C THR A 500 10.96 16.96 18.37
N ASP A 501 11.82 17.13 17.35
CA ASP A 501 12.00 18.40 16.65
C ASP A 501 10.73 18.85 15.94
N ALA A 502 10.04 17.93 15.28
CA ALA A 502 8.76 18.22 14.62
C ALA A 502 7.67 18.58 15.65
N THR A 503 7.65 17.91 16.80
CA THR A 503 6.71 18.23 17.89
C THR A 503 6.97 19.64 18.44
N ARG A 504 8.23 20.00 18.70
CA ARG A 504 8.62 21.33 19.17
C ARG A 504 8.35 22.40 18.12
N TRP A 505 8.65 22.11 16.85
CA TRP A 505 8.30 22.99 15.74
C TRP A 505 6.79 23.27 15.69
N ALA A 506 5.94 22.27 15.88
CA ALA A 506 4.48 22.46 15.87
C ALA A 506 4.02 23.36 17.04
N ILE A 507 4.68 23.28 18.23
CA ILE A 507 4.43 24.17 19.36
C ILE A 507 4.84 25.61 19.00
N GLU A 508 6.03 25.81 18.46
CA GLU A 508 6.57 27.12 18.05
C GLU A 508 5.69 27.79 16.97
N GLN A 509 5.17 26.99 16.03
CA GLN A 509 4.22 27.45 15.00
C GLN A 509 2.80 27.65 15.55
N LYS A 510 2.57 27.44 16.84
CA LYS A 510 1.26 27.56 17.50
C LYS A 510 0.18 26.64 16.90
N ILE A 511 0.60 25.52 16.35
CA ILE A 511 -0.29 24.48 15.81
C ILE A 511 -0.99 23.76 16.96
N ALA A 512 -0.26 23.54 18.07
CA ALA A 512 -0.78 22.91 19.26
C ALA A 512 -0.25 23.59 20.55
N PRO A 513 -1.00 23.58 21.67
CA PRO A 513 -0.50 24.01 22.97
C PRO A 513 0.47 22.97 23.53
N ALA A 514 1.59 23.45 24.11
CA ALA A 514 2.68 22.59 24.60
C ALA A 514 2.26 21.59 25.69
N ASP A 515 1.20 21.90 26.42
CA ASP A 515 0.70 21.08 27.52
C ASP A 515 -0.41 20.09 27.16
N ARG A 516 -0.75 19.98 25.87
CA ARG A 516 -1.82 19.08 25.36
C ARG A 516 -1.39 18.29 24.13
N ILE A 517 -0.32 17.50 24.27
CA ILE A 517 0.23 16.68 23.19
C ILE A 517 0.35 15.22 23.65
N CYS A 518 -0.20 14.28 22.90
CA CYS A 518 0.07 12.87 23.04
C CYS A 518 0.86 12.35 21.84
N ILE A 519 1.59 11.27 22.03
CA ILE A 519 2.22 10.51 20.95
C ILE A 519 1.56 9.14 20.84
N TYR A 520 1.18 8.76 19.62
CA TYR A 520 0.49 7.51 19.32
C TYR A 520 1.03 6.91 18.04
N GLY A 521 1.25 5.60 18.00
CA GLY A 521 1.61 4.92 16.76
C GLY A 521 1.49 3.42 16.86
N ALA A 522 1.60 2.77 15.69
CA ALA A 522 1.53 1.33 15.54
C ALA A 522 2.86 0.74 15.05
N SER A 523 3.17 -0.49 15.44
CA SER A 523 4.40 -1.20 15.04
C SER A 523 5.65 -0.40 15.43
N TYR A 524 6.53 -0.03 14.47
CA TYR A 524 7.61 0.92 14.76
C TYR A 524 7.07 2.23 15.37
N GLY A 525 5.92 2.74 14.90
CA GLY A 525 5.29 3.93 15.50
C GLY A 525 4.95 3.76 16.98
N GLY A 526 4.55 2.55 17.39
CA GLY A 526 4.34 2.19 18.80
C GLY A 526 5.63 2.19 19.61
N PHE A 527 6.73 1.69 19.04
CA PHE A 527 8.08 1.83 19.59
C PHE A 527 8.43 3.32 19.77
N ALA A 528 8.27 4.11 18.70
CA ALA A 528 8.60 5.53 18.69
C ALA A 528 7.76 6.33 19.71
N ALA A 529 6.50 5.96 19.91
CA ALA A 529 5.63 6.59 20.90
C ALA A 529 6.15 6.40 22.32
N LEU A 530 6.53 5.18 22.70
CA LEU A 530 7.01 4.89 24.05
C LEU A 530 8.44 5.38 24.26
N MET A 531 9.31 5.28 23.25
CA MET A 531 10.66 5.81 23.31
C MET A 531 10.64 7.36 23.39
N GLY A 532 9.70 7.99 22.68
CA GLY A 532 9.46 9.43 22.79
C GLY A 532 9.08 9.86 24.21
N ALA A 533 8.13 9.14 24.82
CA ALA A 533 7.74 9.41 26.20
C ALA A 533 8.87 9.13 27.22
N ALA A 534 9.79 8.22 26.93
CA ALA A 534 10.93 7.91 27.78
C ALA A 534 12.04 8.97 27.65
N ARG A 535 12.36 9.42 26.42
CA ARG A 535 13.42 10.42 26.17
C ARG A 535 13.00 11.85 26.47
N GLU A 536 11.72 12.14 26.27
CA GLU A 536 11.14 13.49 26.46
C GLU A 536 9.98 13.42 27.49
N PRO A 537 10.29 13.12 28.76
CA PRO A 537 9.27 12.80 29.77
C PRO A 537 8.32 13.97 30.12
N ASP A 538 8.68 15.19 29.75
CA ASP A 538 7.89 16.41 30.01
C ASP A 538 7.19 16.94 28.73
N LEU A 539 7.45 16.35 27.56
CA LEU A 539 6.89 16.82 26.28
C LEU A 539 5.50 16.24 26.01
N TYR A 540 5.29 14.97 26.33
CA TYR A 540 4.04 14.26 26.03
C TYR A 540 3.18 14.04 27.28
N ARG A 541 1.89 14.36 27.17
CA ARG A 541 0.90 14.17 28.23
C ARG A 541 0.41 12.72 28.31
N CYS A 542 0.48 11.98 27.20
CA CYS A 542 0.21 10.55 27.16
C CYS A 542 0.92 9.89 25.98
N ALA A 543 1.08 8.57 26.06
CA ALA A 543 1.65 7.76 25.00
C ALA A 543 0.79 6.51 24.73
N ILE A 544 0.59 6.19 23.45
CA ILE A 544 -0.18 5.01 23.03
C ILE A 544 0.70 4.18 22.10
N GLY A 545 0.88 2.90 22.42
CA GLY A 545 1.56 1.95 21.56
C GLY A 545 0.62 0.83 21.13
N TYR A 546 0.40 0.70 19.82
CA TYR A 546 -0.40 -0.36 19.22
C TYR A 546 0.49 -1.35 18.46
N SER A 547 0.41 -2.65 18.81
CA SER A 547 1.24 -3.72 18.22
C SER A 547 2.72 -3.33 18.08
N GLY A 548 3.26 -2.64 19.12
CA GLY A 548 4.57 -2.01 19.07
C GLY A 548 5.71 -2.98 19.38
N VAL A 549 6.87 -2.69 18.82
CA VAL A 549 8.15 -3.33 19.15
C VAL A 549 8.79 -2.57 20.31
N TYR A 550 8.90 -3.16 21.50
CA TYR A 550 9.41 -2.44 22.68
C TYR A 550 10.77 -2.93 23.19
N ASP A 551 11.27 -4.01 22.60
CA ASP A 551 12.53 -4.66 22.94
C ASP A 551 13.27 -5.05 21.65
N LEU A 552 14.31 -4.31 21.29
CA LEU A 552 15.04 -4.50 20.03
C LEU A 552 15.88 -5.80 20.04
N GLU A 553 16.35 -6.23 21.22
CA GLU A 553 17.03 -7.52 21.38
C GLU A 553 16.04 -8.66 21.07
N LEU A 554 14.84 -8.63 21.65
CA LEU A 554 13.78 -9.60 21.35
C LEU A 554 13.39 -9.60 19.85
N LEU A 555 13.28 -8.43 19.22
CA LEU A 555 12.99 -8.35 17.79
C LEU A 555 14.07 -9.05 16.96
N HIS A 556 15.33 -8.80 17.26
CA HIS A 556 16.46 -9.42 16.56
C HIS A 556 16.52 -10.94 16.82
N GLU A 557 16.28 -11.40 18.07
CA GLU A 557 16.24 -12.81 18.43
C GLU A 557 15.04 -13.57 17.80
N SER A 558 13.93 -12.88 17.55
CA SER A 558 12.73 -13.47 16.95
C SER A 558 12.72 -13.52 15.44
N ALA A 559 13.79 -13.01 14.78
CA ALA A 559 13.95 -13.12 13.34
C ALA A 559 14.00 -14.59 12.91
N ASP A 560 13.33 -14.94 11.82
CA ASP A 560 13.38 -16.30 11.28
C ASP A 560 14.78 -16.57 10.67
N PRO A 561 15.57 -17.46 11.26
CA PRO A 561 16.90 -17.78 10.70
C PRO A 561 16.84 -18.38 9.28
N ALA A 562 15.66 -18.86 8.88
CA ALA A 562 15.43 -19.37 7.52
C ALA A 562 15.05 -18.26 6.52
N SER A 563 14.94 -17.01 6.99
CA SER A 563 14.79 -15.80 6.16
C SER A 563 16.06 -14.94 6.24
N PRO A 564 17.11 -15.23 5.45
CA PRO A 564 18.37 -14.47 5.48
C PRO A 564 18.16 -12.97 5.19
N ASN A 565 17.12 -12.62 4.45
CA ASN A 565 16.78 -11.23 4.14
C ASN A 565 16.31 -10.47 5.38
N ASP A 566 15.49 -11.09 6.24
CA ASP A 566 14.99 -10.46 7.48
C ASP A 566 16.14 -10.25 8.46
N VAL A 567 16.99 -11.26 8.61
CA VAL A 567 18.19 -11.15 9.46
C VAL A 567 19.10 -10.03 8.96
N ALA A 568 19.42 -10.00 7.66
CA ALA A 568 20.28 -8.96 7.07
C ALA A 568 19.67 -7.56 7.18
N TYR A 569 18.34 -7.45 7.08
CA TYR A 569 17.62 -6.19 7.33
C TYR A 569 17.77 -5.74 8.77
N LEU A 570 17.52 -6.63 9.74
CA LEU A 570 17.61 -6.30 11.17
C LEU A 570 19.04 -5.96 11.58
N ASP A 571 20.06 -6.68 11.08
CA ASP A 571 21.47 -6.34 11.29
C ASP A 571 21.79 -4.92 10.82
N ARG A 572 21.28 -4.53 9.66
CA ARG A 572 21.46 -3.19 9.11
C ARG A 572 20.64 -2.12 9.85
N ALA A 573 19.40 -2.44 10.20
CA ALA A 573 18.44 -1.51 10.82
C ALA A 573 18.77 -1.22 12.29
N LEU A 574 19.23 -2.23 13.05
CA LEU A 574 19.43 -2.16 14.49
C LEU A 574 20.91 -2.24 14.88
N GLY A 575 21.74 -2.83 14.02
CA GLY A 575 23.09 -3.28 14.38
C GLY A 575 23.04 -4.52 15.27
N THR A 576 24.22 -5.12 15.51
CA THR A 576 24.39 -6.37 16.28
C THR A 576 24.85 -6.15 17.73
N ASP A 577 25.00 -4.89 18.15
CA ASP A 577 25.42 -4.53 19.52
C ASP A 577 24.22 -4.58 20.48
N VAL A 578 24.14 -5.64 21.26
CA VAL A 578 23.06 -5.87 22.26
C VAL A 578 22.99 -4.74 23.29
N ALA A 579 24.12 -4.18 23.73
CA ALA A 579 24.12 -3.08 24.70
C ALA A 579 23.46 -1.81 24.11
N LYS A 580 23.74 -1.52 22.83
CA LYS A 580 23.09 -0.45 22.09
C LYS A 580 21.60 -0.72 21.89
N GLN A 581 21.23 -1.94 21.48
CA GLN A 581 19.82 -2.33 21.32
C GLN A 581 19.02 -2.13 22.62
N ARG A 582 19.56 -2.57 23.76
CA ARG A 582 18.94 -2.33 25.07
C ARG A 582 18.82 -0.85 25.41
N ALA A 583 19.88 -0.07 25.24
CA ALA A 583 19.87 1.36 25.51
C ALA A 583 18.83 2.12 24.66
N GLN A 584 18.55 1.63 23.45
CA GLN A 584 17.59 2.19 22.50
C GLN A 584 16.18 1.58 22.63
N SER A 585 15.93 0.63 23.52
CA SER A 585 14.63 -0.01 23.70
C SER A 585 13.80 0.65 24.81
N PRO A 586 12.52 0.99 24.58
CA PRO A 586 11.67 1.61 25.60
C PRO A 586 11.46 0.74 26.83
N VAL A 587 11.51 -0.60 26.72
CA VAL A 587 11.35 -1.52 27.86
C VAL A 587 12.42 -1.29 28.94
N TYR A 588 13.67 -1.00 28.54
CA TYR A 588 14.76 -0.72 29.48
C TYR A 588 14.83 0.75 29.94
N ASN A 589 13.95 1.60 29.37
CA ASN A 589 13.86 3.03 29.70
C ASN A 589 12.52 3.39 30.38
N ALA A 590 11.74 2.39 30.80
CA ALA A 590 10.40 2.55 31.37
C ALA A 590 10.39 3.47 32.62
N GLN A 591 11.47 3.47 33.43
CA GLN A 591 11.62 4.31 34.61
C GLN A 591 11.53 5.82 34.28
N SER A 592 11.94 6.23 33.10
CA SER A 592 11.94 7.64 32.66
C SER A 592 10.56 8.12 32.20
N ILE A 593 9.65 7.23 31.85
CA ILE A 593 8.31 7.59 31.38
C ILE A 593 7.49 8.19 32.52
N LYS A 594 7.02 9.42 32.36
CA LYS A 594 6.10 10.10 33.29
C LYS A 594 4.65 10.05 32.83
N ALA A 595 4.45 10.03 31.52
CA ALA A 595 3.13 10.05 30.89
C ALA A 595 2.36 8.74 31.16
N PRO A 596 1.03 8.79 31.34
CA PRO A 596 0.19 7.59 31.25
C PRO A 596 0.38 6.88 29.90
N VAL A 597 0.37 5.55 29.92
CA VAL A 597 0.58 4.72 28.73
C VAL A 597 -0.64 3.85 28.48
N LEU A 598 -1.07 3.73 27.21
CA LEU A 598 -2.01 2.71 26.74
C LEU A 598 -1.26 1.76 25.80
N LEU A 599 -1.30 0.47 26.12
CA LEU A 599 -0.77 -0.60 25.27
C LEU A 599 -1.93 -1.38 24.67
N ILE A 600 -1.95 -1.51 23.34
CA ILE A 600 -2.91 -2.31 22.58
C ILE A 600 -2.13 -3.35 21.77
N HIS A 601 -2.53 -4.64 21.79
CA HIS A 601 -1.77 -5.67 21.08
C HIS A 601 -2.61 -6.87 20.66
N GLY A 602 -2.41 -7.36 19.43
CA GLY A 602 -3.01 -8.59 18.93
C GLY A 602 -2.39 -9.85 19.55
N SER A 603 -3.21 -10.79 19.99
CA SER A 603 -2.70 -12.01 20.63
C SER A 603 -2.07 -13.02 19.67
N ALA A 604 -2.33 -12.88 18.37
CA ALA A 604 -1.79 -13.71 17.30
C ALA A 604 -0.79 -12.96 16.41
N ASP A 605 -0.30 -11.81 16.88
CA ASP A 605 0.70 -11.00 16.16
C ASP A 605 2.00 -11.79 15.97
N ARG A 606 2.40 -11.96 14.71
CA ARG A 606 3.61 -12.69 14.31
C ARG A 606 4.74 -11.76 13.88
N THR A 607 4.44 -10.49 13.65
CA THR A 607 5.41 -9.45 13.24
C THR A 607 6.05 -8.82 14.46
N ALA A 608 5.24 -8.27 15.37
CA ALA A 608 5.67 -7.84 16.69
C ALA A 608 5.02 -8.78 17.71
N VAL A 609 5.71 -9.84 18.11
CA VAL A 609 5.11 -10.86 18.97
C VAL A 609 4.59 -10.25 20.27
N LEU A 610 3.46 -10.78 20.79
CA LEU A 610 2.79 -10.28 21.99
C LEU A 610 3.73 -10.11 23.21
N GLU A 611 4.85 -10.81 23.20
CA GLU A 611 5.85 -10.75 24.28
C GLU A 611 6.47 -9.34 24.41
N HIS A 612 6.60 -8.58 23.31
CA HIS A 612 7.03 -7.17 23.38
C HIS A 612 6.14 -6.36 24.32
N ALA A 613 4.84 -6.45 24.14
CA ALA A 613 3.89 -5.68 24.94
C ALA A 613 3.79 -6.18 26.38
N LYS A 614 3.92 -7.51 26.62
CA LYS A 614 3.98 -8.07 27.97
C LYS A 614 5.20 -7.58 28.75
N ARG A 615 6.39 -7.62 28.13
CA ARG A 615 7.63 -7.09 28.73
C ARG A 615 7.51 -5.61 29.03
N MET A 616 7.00 -4.80 28.09
CA MET A 616 6.80 -3.37 28.28
C MET A 616 5.82 -3.07 29.40
N ARG A 617 4.69 -3.78 29.45
CA ARG A 617 3.71 -3.67 30.53
C ARG A 617 4.34 -3.96 31.89
N ALA A 618 5.04 -5.07 32.03
CA ALA A 618 5.72 -5.47 33.26
C ALA A 618 6.74 -4.41 33.69
N ALA A 619 7.57 -3.90 32.74
CA ALA A 619 8.53 -2.85 33.05
C ALA A 619 7.88 -1.54 33.53
N LEU A 620 6.72 -1.17 33.00
CA LEU A 620 5.96 -0.01 33.47
C LEU A 620 5.37 -0.25 34.87
N GLU A 621 4.75 -1.43 35.10
CA GLU A 621 4.18 -1.80 36.39
C GLU A 621 5.26 -1.86 37.50
N ASP A 622 6.42 -2.46 37.22
CA ASP A 622 7.57 -2.55 38.14
C ASP A 622 8.12 -1.17 38.53
N ASN A 623 8.04 -0.20 37.63
CA ASN A 623 8.42 1.20 37.85
C ASN A 623 7.25 2.06 38.36
N HIS A 624 6.13 1.45 38.79
CA HIS A 624 4.95 2.13 39.31
C HIS A 624 4.35 3.18 38.35
N LYS A 625 4.43 2.92 37.03
CA LYS A 625 3.87 3.81 36.00
C LYS A 625 2.42 3.47 35.73
N LYS A 626 1.62 4.48 35.36
CA LYS A 626 0.23 4.29 34.96
C LYS A 626 0.18 3.67 33.57
N VAL A 627 -0.24 2.39 33.50
CA VAL A 627 -0.40 1.66 32.26
C VAL A 627 -1.81 1.09 32.13
N GLU A 628 -2.41 1.25 30.94
CA GLU A 628 -3.66 0.63 30.56
C GLU A 628 -3.38 -0.41 29.47
N TRP A 629 -4.13 -1.50 29.46
CA TRP A 629 -3.85 -2.64 28.61
C TRP A 629 -5.12 -3.12 27.89
N LEU A 630 -5.01 -3.30 26.54
CA LEU A 630 -6.05 -3.91 25.73
C LEU A 630 -5.44 -5.04 24.88
N ALA A 631 -5.77 -6.28 25.18
CA ALA A 631 -5.37 -7.45 24.41
C ALA A 631 -6.47 -7.83 23.42
N LEU A 632 -6.14 -7.88 22.14
CA LEU A 632 -7.07 -8.21 21.07
C LEU A 632 -6.96 -9.70 20.73
N ARG A 633 -7.98 -10.46 21.12
CA ARG A 633 -7.95 -11.92 20.97
C ARG A 633 -8.07 -12.33 19.50
N GLY A 634 -7.10 -13.13 19.02
CA GLY A 634 -7.09 -13.67 17.66
C GLY A 634 -6.64 -12.68 16.59
N GLU A 635 -6.52 -11.40 16.90
CA GLU A 635 -5.98 -10.40 15.96
C GLU A 635 -4.46 -10.59 15.77
N GLY A 636 -4.01 -10.33 14.54
CA GLY A 636 -2.61 -10.32 14.13
C GLY A 636 -1.93 -8.96 14.33
N HIS A 637 -1.12 -8.53 13.36
CA HIS A 637 -0.40 -7.24 13.39
C HIS A 637 -1.28 -6.02 13.02
N GLY A 638 -2.59 -6.19 12.97
CA GLY A 638 -3.60 -5.18 12.66
C GLY A 638 -4.97 -5.57 13.20
N THR A 639 -6.01 -4.86 12.78
CA THR A 639 -7.42 -5.21 13.06
C THR A 639 -8.10 -5.66 11.76
N TYR A 640 -8.58 -6.90 11.75
CA TYR A 640 -9.20 -7.56 10.60
C TYR A 640 -10.72 -7.76 10.80
N ASP A 641 -11.28 -7.24 11.90
CA ASP A 641 -12.71 -7.23 12.20
C ASP A 641 -13.18 -5.82 12.52
N GLU A 642 -14.34 -5.40 11.98
CA GLU A 642 -14.88 -4.05 12.16
C GLU A 642 -15.24 -3.72 13.61
N ASN A 643 -15.70 -4.72 14.39
CA ASN A 643 -16.05 -4.50 15.80
C ASN A 643 -14.78 -4.29 16.62
N THR A 644 -13.73 -5.10 16.37
CA THR A 644 -12.43 -4.93 17.00
C THR A 644 -11.84 -3.56 16.63
N ARG A 645 -11.92 -3.15 15.37
CA ARG A 645 -11.45 -1.84 14.91
C ARG A 645 -12.18 -0.70 15.63
N ARG A 646 -13.51 -0.84 15.81
CA ARG A 646 -14.30 0.13 16.57
C ARG A 646 -13.89 0.15 18.04
N GLU A 647 -13.74 -1.00 18.70
CA GLU A 647 -13.28 -1.12 20.10
C GLU A 647 -11.94 -0.43 20.31
N VAL A 648 -10.96 -0.69 19.42
CA VAL A 648 -9.64 -0.05 19.45
C VAL A 648 -9.78 1.47 19.33
N SER A 649 -10.55 1.95 18.35
CA SER A 649 -10.75 3.38 18.13
C SER A 649 -11.44 4.07 19.32
N GLU A 650 -12.49 3.43 19.89
CA GLU A 650 -13.16 3.92 21.11
C GLU A 650 -12.19 4.02 22.28
N ARG A 651 -11.33 3.00 22.46
CA ARG A 651 -10.36 2.97 23.54
C ARG A 651 -9.29 4.04 23.41
N ILE A 652 -8.78 4.26 22.20
CA ILE A 652 -7.83 5.34 21.89
C ILE A 652 -8.47 6.69 22.20
N LEU A 653 -9.67 6.97 21.71
CA LEU A 653 -10.36 8.24 21.95
C LEU A 653 -10.63 8.48 23.44
N GLN A 654 -11.13 7.48 24.19
CA GLN A 654 -11.33 7.59 25.63
C GLN A 654 -10.03 7.94 26.38
N PHE A 655 -8.92 7.32 25.99
CA PHE A 655 -7.63 7.58 26.60
C PHE A 655 -7.10 8.97 26.26
N LEU A 656 -7.25 9.42 25.00
CA LEU A 656 -6.90 10.78 24.57
C LEU A 656 -7.75 11.84 25.28
N ASP A 657 -9.07 11.65 25.36
CA ASP A 657 -10.00 12.57 26.01
C ASP A 657 -9.65 12.75 27.51
N ALA A 658 -9.36 11.66 28.20
CA ALA A 658 -9.00 11.67 29.62
C ALA A 658 -7.70 12.42 29.90
N ASN A 659 -6.75 12.45 28.96
CA ASN A 659 -5.43 13.02 29.16
C ASN A 659 -5.23 14.40 28.49
N LEU A 660 -6.03 14.76 27.48
CA LEU A 660 -5.89 15.99 26.70
C LEU A 660 -7.06 16.97 26.82
N MET A 661 -8.32 16.48 26.96
CA MET A 661 -9.51 17.35 26.96
C MET A 661 -9.91 17.80 28.37
N HIS A 662 -9.67 16.99 29.40
CA HIS A 662 -10.05 17.29 30.79
C HIS A 662 -8.92 17.85 31.65
N VAL A 663 -7.98 18.60 31.06
CA VAL A 663 -6.97 19.34 31.86
C VAL A 663 -7.69 20.51 32.56
N THR A 664 -8.32 20.24 33.68
CA THR A 664 -8.70 21.31 34.63
C THR A 664 -7.44 22.06 34.98
N ALA A 665 -7.44 23.37 34.70
CA ALA A 665 -6.38 24.26 35.13
C ALA A 665 -6.16 24.02 36.64
N ALA A 666 -4.99 23.50 36.99
CA ALA A 666 -4.59 23.48 38.40
C ALA A 666 -4.61 24.93 38.84
N VAL A 667 -5.61 25.28 39.64
CA VAL A 667 -5.67 26.60 40.33
C VAL A 667 -4.39 26.72 41.11
N LYS A 668 -3.56 27.71 40.74
CA LYS A 668 -2.39 28.12 41.47
C LYS A 668 -2.78 28.70 42.83
#